data_2d2eb1a3f415c58b0110bfa30bf3406a
#
_entry.id   2d2eb1a3f415c58b0110bfa30bf3406a
#
_cell.length_a   1.000
_cell.length_b   1.000
_cell.length_c   1.000
_cell.angle_alpha   90.00
_cell.angle_beta   90.00
_cell.angle_gamma   90.00
#
_symmetry.space_group_name_H-M   'P 1'
#
loop_
_entity.id
_entity.type
_entity.pdbx_description
1 polymer ?
#
loop_
_entity_poly.entity_id
_entity_poly.type
_entity_poly.pdbx_seq_one_letter_code
_entity_poly.pdbx_strand_id
1 'polypeptide(L)'
;MQKPITGGRAALLLALLPAAPGIAAQLETVVVTGSRAPQPVSELAASIRAVSSEELQLVRAVHISEALSRVPGTWISRGNGQEHLTAIRSPVFTGPGSCGAFYLAEDGLRLRPAGVCNVNELSEVNSEQAARIEVLRGPGTAVHGGNAQHGVINVISAPPPEARDASLTLTGGPNGYARALGSYGDRTDNGAWRLGLNTTHDGGYKDDSGYDLQKLSYRHDAEWSGVTLQSLLSLGNLEQETAGFVIGQDAYEDSDRQKENPNPEAFRDNQVARWYGRFTLDAGPGVLSVTPFYRYQDMRFLQHFLLGQPLEENGFKSSGWQSEWRVALDDALELVTGLDGEWSTSFLQETQRDAVPGNSVLPAGKHYDYEVEGLNGALFAQLAWTPLAATRIDAGLRLEHQRYDYDNRMLDGATREDGTPCGRPGAPVPCRYSRPADRVDEFTEPALNLGLVQDIGGGQELVLSYAHGFRPPQSAELYRLQAGQLVADIDSEQVDNIEAGWRGTREAVSWQLAAYYMQKENIIFQDAERRNVGDARSRHRGIEYSVDWRFAEHWALAADGTYARHRYDGNAPLQGLPAGTGIDGNDMDTAPRAMASVRLRWEPREHTTAELEWQHMGRYFLEPTETHDYEGHELLHLRLNQQLSRHFSWSVRLTNLTDEQYADRADFAFGDYRYFIGEPRSLFVDIGWQL
;
A
#
# COMPACT_ATOMS: atom_id res chain seq x y z
N MET A 1 -16.55 -35.36 23.74
CA MET A 1 -17.18 -36.20 22.71
C MET A 1 -16.67 -35.68 21.37
N GLN A 2 -15.77 -36.39 20.76
CA GLN A 2 -15.14 -35.98 19.47
C GLN A 2 -16.14 -36.22 18.34
N LYS A 3 -16.42 -35.18 17.54
CA LYS A 3 -17.07 -35.31 16.24
C LYS A 3 -16.01 -35.50 15.16
N PRO A 4 -16.20 -36.39 14.18
CA PRO A 4 -15.22 -36.59 13.12
C PRO A 4 -15.31 -35.49 12.05
N ILE A 5 -14.15 -34.97 11.67
CA ILE A 5 -13.96 -34.01 10.57
C ILE A 5 -14.07 -34.80 9.27
N THR A 6 -15.09 -34.55 8.47
CA THR A 6 -15.21 -35.04 7.09
C THR A 6 -14.60 -33.99 6.16
N GLY A 7 -13.34 -34.18 5.80
CA GLY A 7 -12.67 -33.40 4.77
C GLY A 7 -13.25 -33.69 3.38
N GLY A 8 -14.01 -32.74 2.83
CA GLY A 8 -14.42 -32.75 1.45
C GLY A 8 -13.27 -32.33 0.53
N ARG A 9 -12.71 -33.26 -0.22
CA ARG A 9 -11.79 -32.98 -1.33
C ARG A 9 -12.60 -32.46 -2.50
N ALA A 10 -12.58 -31.16 -2.74
CA ALA A 10 -13.04 -30.59 -3.99
C ALA A 10 -11.97 -30.86 -5.08
N ALA A 11 -12.20 -31.86 -5.90
CA ALA A 11 -11.43 -32.10 -7.12
C ALA A 11 -12.00 -31.19 -8.21
N LEU A 12 -11.22 -30.19 -8.65
CA LEU A 12 -11.55 -29.34 -9.80
C LEU A 12 -11.37 -30.16 -11.06
N LEU A 13 -12.47 -30.65 -11.64
CA LEU A 13 -12.52 -31.26 -12.97
C LEU A 13 -12.56 -30.14 -14.02
N LEU A 14 -11.40 -29.86 -14.66
CA LEU A 14 -11.36 -29.06 -15.89
C LEU A 14 -11.95 -29.91 -17.03
N ALA A 15 -13.22 -29.69 -17.37
CA ALA A 15 -13.82 -30.25 -18.58
C ALA A 15 -13.43 -29.37 -19.78
N LEU A 16 -12.66 -29.94 -20.70
CA LEU A 16 -12.36 -29.36 -22.01
C LEU A 16 -13.63 -29.30 -22.85
N LEU A 17 -14.23 -28.13 -23.00
CA LEU A 17 -15.28 -27.85 -23.98
C LEU A 17 -14.65 -27.35 -25.30
N PRO A 18 -15.19 -27.71 -26.47
CA PRO A 18 -14.66 -27.27 -27.75
C PRO A 18 -14.93 -25.79 -27.99
N ALA A 19 -13.90 -25.04 -28.37
CA ALA A 19 -13.96 -23.64 -28.68
C ALA A 19 -14.79 -23.34 -29.93
N ALA A 20 -15.77 -22.45 -29.84
CA ALA A 20 -16.38 -21.79 -30.98
C ALA A 20 -15.42 -20.73 -31.51
N PRO A 21 -15.34 -20.47 -32.83
CA PRO A 21 -14.51 -19.39 -33.37
C PRO A 21 -15.14 -18.05 -33.01
N GLY A 22 -14.62 -17.44 -32.00
CA GLY A 22 -15.02 -16.12 -31.49
C GLY A 22 -14.02 -15.05 -31.88
N ILE A 23 -14.52 -13.90 -32.20
CA ILE A 23 -13.83 -12.65 -32.50
C ILE A 23 -12.74 -12.43 -31.44
N ALA A 24 -11.48 -12.39 -31.86
CA ALA A 24 -10.36 -12.05 -31.00
C ALA A 24 -10.57 -10.58 -30.56
N ALA A 25 -11.06 -10.39 -29.35
CA ALA A 25 -10.87 -9.13 -28.65
C ALA A 25 -9.37 -8.97 -28.48
N GLN A 26 -8.75 -7.97 -29.08
CA GLN A 26 -7.39 -7.56 -28.77
C GLN A 26 -7.40 -7.20 -27.28
N LEU A 27 -6.85 -8.09 -26.45
CA LEU A 27 -6.52 -7.74 -25.07
C LEU A 27 -5.55 -6.58 -25.17
N GLU A 28 -5.94 -5.44 -24.64
CA GLU A 28 -5.13 -4.23 -24.61
C GLU A 28 -3.78 -4.56 -23.99
N THR A 29 -2.69 -4.18 -24.64
CA THR A 29 -1.35 -4.33 -24.07
C THR A 29 -1.27 -3.48 -22.81
N VAL A 30 -1.26 -4.11 -21.64
CA VAL A 30 -1.17 -3.39 -20.37
C VAL A 30 0.19 -2.69 -20.34
N VAL A 31 0.15 -1.37 -20.29
CA VAL A 31 1.33 -0.51 -20.19
C VAL A 31 1.45 -0.03 -18.75
N VAL A 32 2.63 -0.17 -18.18
CA VAL A 32 2.92 0.17 -16.78
C VAL A 32 4.19 1.01 -16.66
N THR A 33 4.35 1.68 -15.53
CA THR A 33 5.47 2.59 -15.25
C THR A 33 6.50 1.99 -14.29
N GLY A 34 6.69 0.68 -14.35
CA GLY A 34 7.65 -0.04 -13.50
C GLY A 34 9.11 0.42 -13.64
N SER A 35 9.41 1.21 -14.68
CA SER A 35 10.73 1.83 -14.96
C SER A 35 10.64 3.35 -15.11
N ARG A 36 9.69 4.01 -14.44
CA ARG A 36 9.33 5.44 -14.57
C ARG A 36 8.80 5.88 -15.94
N ALA A 37 9.02 5.11 -17.00
CA ALA A 37 8.44 5.34 -18.31
C ALA A 37 7.39 4.28 -18.64
N PRO A 38 6.35 4.62 -19.42
CA PRO A 38 5.37 3.65 -19.86
C PRO A 38 6.03 2.57 -20.73
N GLN A 39 5.82 1.30 -20.37
CA GLN A 39 6.30 0.15 -21.15
C GLN A 39 5.32 -1.02 -21.03
N PRO A 40 5.24 -1.91 -22.03
CA PRO A 40 4.42 -3.10 -21.94
C PRO A 40 4.83 -4.01 -20.77
N VAL A 41 3.85 -4.62 -20.10
CA VAL A 41 4.13 -5.62 -19.03
C VAL A 41 5.01 -6.75 -19.57
N SER A 42 4.85 -7.14 -20.84
CA SER A 42 5.66 -8.16 -21.50
C SER A 42 7.17 -7.85 -21.52
N GLU A 43 7.55 -6.59 -21.40
CA GLU A 43 8.96 -6.19 -21.37
C GLU A 43 9.54 -6.14 -19.96
N LEU A 44 8.74 -6.39 -18.92
CA LEU A 44 9.18 -6.35 -17.54
C LEU A 44 9.46 -7.75 -16.99
N ALA A 45 10.64 -7.96 -16.44
CA ALA A 45 10.99 -9.18 -15.70
C ALA A 45 10.54 -9.08 -14.24
N ALA A 46 9.27 -8.76 -14.01
CA ALA A 46 8.69 -8.59 -12.67
C ALA A 46 7.20 -8.96 -12.65
N SER A 47 6.70 -9.33 -11.47
CA SER A 47 5.27 -9.55 -11.25
C SER A 47 4.57 -8.21 -11.01
N ILE A 48 3.82 -7.74 -11.99
CA ILE A 48 3.03 -6.51 -11.90
C ILE A 48 1.57 -6.79 -12.28
N ARG A 49 0.63 -6.15 -11.57
CA ARG A 49 -0.81 -6.15 -11.89
C ARG A 49 -1.29 -4.70 -11.92
N ALA A 50 -2.02 -4.34 -12.95
CA ALA A 50 -2.72 -3.07 -13.02
C ALA A 50 -4.22 -3.30 -12.79
N VAL A 51 -4.83 -2.53 -11.89
CA VAL A 51 -6.27 -2.40 -11.76
C VAL A 51 -6.67 -1.26 -12.69
N SER A 52 -7.40 -1.56 -13.75
CA SER A 52 -7.75 -0.60 -14.81
C SER A 52 -8.79 0.42 -14.37
N SER A 53 -8.94 1.52 -15.14
CA SER A 53 -10.01 2.51 -14.91
C SER A 53 -11.41 1.88 -14.96
N GLU A 54 -11.63 0.89 -15.82
CA GLU A 54 -12.89 0.16 -15.93
C GLU A 54 -13.18 -0.65 -14.66
N GLU A 55 -12.15 -1.35 -14.14
CA GLU A 55 -12.26 -2.07 -12.87
C GLU A 55 -12.52 -1.10 -11.72
N LEU A 56 -11.82 0.04 -11.65
CA LEU A 56 -12.03 1.08 -10.64
C LEU A 56 -13.44 1.66 -10.70
N GLN A 57 -13.96 1.93 -11.91
CA GLN A 57 -15.32 2.41 -12.11
C GLN A 57 -16.39 1.37 -11.78
N LEU A 58 -16.11 0.08 -11.94
CA LEU A 58 -17.02 -1.00 -11.58
C LEU A 58 -17.05 -1.23 -10.07
N VAL A 59 -15.87 -1.22 -9.43
CA VAL A 59 -15.74 -1.37 -7.97
C VAL A 59 -16.26 -0.14 -7.24
N ARG A 60 -15.92 1.07 -7.71
CA ARG A 60 -16.25 2.37 -7.06
C ARG A 60 -15.99 2.33 -5.56
N ALA A 61 -14.82 1.85 -5.21
CA ALA A 61 -14.40 1.54 -3.85
C ALA A 61 -14.74 2.66 -2.85
N VAL A 62 -15.26 2.29 -1.70
CA VAL A 62 -15.38 3.18 -0.52
C VAL A 62 -14.03 3.29 0.16
N HIS A 63 -13.32 2.18 0.24
CA HIS A 63 -11.96 2.08 0.74
C HIS A 63 -11.08 1.40 -0.32
N ILE A 64 -9.84 1.84 -0.46
CA ILE A 64 -8.91 1.36 -1.52
C ILE A 64 -8.65 -0.17 -1.45
N SER A 65 -8.83 -0.79 -0.29
CA SER A 65 -8.73 -2.26 -0.11
C SER A 65 -9.64 -3.03 -1.06
N GLU A 66 -10.83 -2.51 -1.37
CA GLU A 66 -11.78 -3.16 -2.27
C GLU A 66 -11.25 -3.27 -3.71
N ALA A 67 -10.50 -2.28 -4.18
CA ALA A 67 -9.84 -2.33 -5.49
C ALA A 67 -8.61 -3.23 -5.49
N LEU A 68 -7.81 -3.18 -4.41
CA LEU A 68 -6.54 -3.91 -4.32
C LEU A 68 -6.70 -5.38 -3.88
N SER A 69 -7.86 -5.81 -3.39
CA SER A 69 -8.19 -7.23 -3.16
C SER A 69 -8.15 -8.07 -4.44
N ARG A 70 -8.15 -7.43 -5.62
CA ARG A 70 -8.04 -8.03 -6.96
C ARG A 70 -6.59 -8.24 -7.40
N VAL A 71 -5.61 -7.93 -6.55
CA VAL A 71 -4.19 -8.08 -6.83
C VAL A 71 -3.62 -9.22 -6.00
N PRO A 72 -3.10 -10.29 -6.62
CA PRO A 72 -2.55 -11.43 -5.90
C PRO A 72 -1.44 -10.99 -4.93
N GLY A 73 -1.39 -11.61 -3.75
CA GLY A 73 -0.33 -11.35 -2.76
C GLY A 73 -0.37 -9.97 -2.12
N THR A 74 -1.46 -9.21 -2.32
CA THR A 74 -1.66 -7.87 -1.76
C THR A 74 -2.85 -7.87 -0.81
N TRP A 75 -2.63 -7.37 0.40
CA TRP A 75 -3.68 -7.13 1.38
C TRP A 75 -3.55 -5.72 1.95
N ILE A 76 -4.56 -4.91 1.70
CA ILE A 76 -4.74 -3.62 2.38
C ILE A 76 -5.66 -3.88 3.56
N SER A 77 -5.05 -4.12 4.72
CA SER A 77 -5.74 -4.42 5.96
C SER A 77 -6.42 -3.16 6.48
N ARG A 78 -7.74 -3.09 6.37
CA ARG A 78 -8.54 -1.94 6.77
C ARG A 78 -8.59 -1.81 8.30
N GLY A 79 -8.46 -0.58 8.80
CA GLY A 79 -8.80 -0.18 10.14
C GLY A 79 -10.20 0.46 10.18
N ASN A 80 -10.36 1.59 10.88
CA ASN A 80 -11.59 2.36 10.84
C ASN A 80 -11.53 3.44 9.75
N GLY A 81 -12.67 3.74 9.14
CA GLY A 81 -12.77 4.77 8.10
C GLY A 81 -11.78 4.52 6.96
N GLN A 82 -10.83 5.43 6.79
CA GLN A 82 -9.78 5.36 5.75
C GLN A 82 -8.45 4.79 6.26
N GLU A 83 -8.37 4.36 7.52
CA GLU A 83 -7.16 3.76 8.06
C GLU A 83 -6.87 2.40 7.44
N HIS A 84 -5.59 2.15 7.17
CA HIS A 84 -5.15 0.88 6.62
C HIS A 84 -3.67 0.58 6.89
N LEU A 85 -3.33 -0.68 6.83
CA LEU A 85 -1.96 -1.17 6.78
C LEU A 85 -1.76 -1.95 5.48
N THR A 86 -0.61 -1.77 4.85
CA THR A 86 -0.28 -2.44 3.59
C THR A 86 0.49 -3.72 3.86
N ALA A 87 0.16 -4.78 3.12
CA ALA A 87 0.94 -6.00 3.01
C ALA A 87 1.03 -6.44 1.55
N ILE A 88 2.23 -6.71 1.06
CA ILE A 88 2.51 -7.26 -0.27
C ILE A 88 3.56 -8.34 -0.09
N ARG A 89 3.22 -9.61 -0.33
CA ARG A 89 4.12 -10.76 -0.08
C ARG A 89 4.73 -10.75 1.33
N SER A 90 3.98 -10.25 2.30
CA SER A 90 4.42 -10.06 3.69
C SER A 90 3.25 -10.25 4.65
N PRO A 91 3.52 -10.41 5.96
CA PRO A 91 2.52 -10.14 6.98
C PRO A 91 2.14 -8.65 7.00
N VAL A 92 1.09 -8.29 7.71
CA VAL A 92 0.79 -6.90 8.07
C VAL A 92 1.74 -6.48 9.17
N PHE A 93 2.64 -5.55 8.87
CA PHE A 93 3.57 -5.00 9.84
C PHE A 93 2.92 -3.87 10.64
N THR A 94 3.10 -3.88 11.96
CA THR A 94 2.51 -2.90 12.90
C THR A 94 3.55 -2.08 13.65
N GLY A 95 4.84 -2.29 13.42
CA GLY A 95 5.92 -1.54 14.07
C GLY A 95 5.98 -0.06 13.64
N PRO A 96 6.68 0.81 14.40
CA PRO A 96 6.72 2.25 14.16
C PRO A 96 7.24 2.68 12.77
N GLY A 97 8.11 1.87 12.16
CA GLY A 97 8.68 2.11 10.83
C GLY A 97 8.11 1.21 9.73
N SER A 98 7.05 0.45 10.01
CA SER A 98 6.57 -0.63 9.15
C SER A 98 6.13 -0.18 7.75
N CYS A 99 5.60 1.03 7.61
CA CYS A 99 5.24 1.59 6.31
C CYS A 99 6.46 1.80 5.40
N GLY A 100 7.67 1.86 5.93
CA GLY A 100 8.92 1.92 5.18
C GLY A 100 9.19 0.69 4.30
N ALA A 101 8.48 -0.42 4.49
CA ALA A 101 8.63 -1.62 3.67
C ALA A 101 7.99 -1.52 2.27
N PHE A 102 7.17 -0.50 2.01
CA PHE A 102 6.40 -0.32 0.79
C PHE A 102 6.67 1.05 0.15
N TYR A 103 6.76 1.07 -1.17
CA TYR A 103 6.87 2.29 -1.95
C TYR A 103 5.47 2.67 -2.47
N LEU A 104 4.86 3.67 -1.83
CA LEU A 104 3.55 4.19 -2.22
C LEU A 104 3.74 5.46 -3.05
N ALA A 105 3.12 5.54 -4.22
CA ALA A 105 3.40 6.58 -5.20
C ALA A 105 2.15 7.08 -5.95
N GLU A 106 2.25 8.32 -6.43
CA GLU A 106 1.35 8.91 -7.41
C GLU A 106 2.18 9.32 -8.64
N ASP A 107 1.86 8.79 -9.82
CA ASP A 107 2.60 8.97 -11.08
C ASP A 107 4.12 8.71 -10.99
N GLY A 108 4.51 7.72 -10.15
CA GLY A 108 5.90 7.33 -9.91
C GLY A 108 6.65 8.21 -8.89
N LEU A 109 6.01 9.25 -8.36
CA LEU A 109 6.56 10.04 -7.27
C LEU A 109 6.11 9.48 -5.93
N ARG A 110 7.05 9.12 -5.05
CA ARG A 110 6.78 8.64 -3.70
C ARG A 110 5.95 9.64 -2.90
N LEU A 111 4.96 9.17 -2.12
CA LEU A 111 4.04 10.05 -1.39
C LEU A 111 4.70 10.77 -0.21
N ARG A 112 5.77 10.21 0.36
CA ARG A 112 6.49 10.74 1.54
C ARG A 112 8.01 10.81 1.29
N PRO A 113 8.74 11.61 2.05
CA PRO A 113 10.21 11.61 2.02
C PRO A 113 10.80 10.33 2.64
N ALA A 114 12.08 10.09 2.37
CA ALA A 114 12.84 9.04 3.02
C ALA A 114 12.87 9.27 4.55
N GLY A 115 12.79 8.19 5.34
CA GLY A 115 12.84 8.25 6.80
C GLY A 115 11.55 8.68 7.51
N VAL A 116 10.53 9.13 6.76
CA VAL A 116 9.22 9.47 7.33
C VAL A 116 8.24 8.33 7.09
N CYS A 117 7.44 8.00 8.08
CA CYS A 117 6.49 6.89 8.03
C CYS A 117 5.09 7.31 8.44
N ASN A 118 4.13 7.20 7.50
CA ASN A 118 2.70 7.18 7.76
C ASN A 118 2.07 5.97 7.08
N VAL A 119 1.25 5.21 7.79
CA VAL A 119 0.71 3.94 7.27
C VAL A 119 -0.49 4.12 6.35
N ASN A 120 -1.20 5.26 6.41
CA ASN A 120 -2.51 5.49 5.75
C ASN A 120 -2.40 6.30 4.44
N GLU A 121 -1.25 6.35 3.81
CA GLU A 121 -0.94 7.27 2.70
C GLU A 121 -1.80 7.08 1.45
N LEU A 122 -2.29 5.87 1.19
CA LEU A 122 -3.14 5.64 0.00
C LEU A 122 -4.47 6.39 0.05
N SER A 123 -4.94 6.78 1.24
CA SER A 123 -6.14 7.61 1.39
C SER A 123 -5.97 9.03 0.86
N GLU A 124 -4.72 9.50 0.73
CA GLU A 124 -4.37 10.85 0.31
C GLU A 124 -4.45 11.07 -1.20
N VAL A 125 -4.43 9.97 -1.97
CA VAL A 125 -4.42 10.01 -3.44
C VAL A 125 -5.85 9.90 -3.96
N ASN A 126 -6.18 10.65 -5.03
CA ASN A 126 -7.50 10.59 -5.68
C ASN A 126 -7.63 9.30 -6.54
N SER A 127 -7.51 8.16 -5.89
CA SER A 127 -7.57 6.83 -6.52
C SER A 127 -8.93 6.53 -7.16
N GLU A 128 -10.00 7.16 -6.70
CA GLU A 128 -11.36 7.02 -7.20
C GLU A 128 -11.52 7.55 -8.64
N GLN A 129 -10.63 8.44 -9.05
CA GLN A 129 -10.60 9.04 -10.40
C GLN A 129 -9.27 8.77 -11.12
N ALA A 130 -8.52 7.76 -10.67
CA ALA A 130 -7.26 7.37 -11.30
C ALA A 130 -7.49 6.71 -12.67
N ALA A 131 -6.50 6.80 -13.54
CA ALA A 131 -6.47 6.03 -14.79
C ALA A 131 -6.30 4.54 -14.53
N ARG A 132 -5.47 4.20 -13.53
CA ARG A 132 -5.24 2.83 -13.05
C ARG A 132 -4.44 2.85 -11.76
N ILE A 133 -4.39 1.71 -11.07
CA ILE A 133 -3.47 1.47 -9.96
C ILE A 133 -2.55 0.32 -10.35
N GLU A 134 -1.24 0.55 -10.33
CA GLU A 134 -0.22 -0.44 -10.63
C GLU A 134 0.35 -0.99 -9.32
N VAL A 135 0.45 -2.30 -9.21
CA VAL A 135 1.08 -2.97 -8.07
C VAL A 135 2.20 -3.88 -8.56
N LEU A 136 3.44 -3.50 -8.24
CA LEU A 136 4.62 -4.34 -8.43
C LEU A 136 4.85 -5.10 -7.13
N ARG A 137 5.00 -6.43 -7.22
CA ARG A 137 5.11 -7.33 -6.07
C ARG A 137 6.53 -7.86 -5.94
N GLY A 138 7.07 -7.81 -4.73
CA GLY A 138 8.48 -8.04 -4.44
C GLY A 138 9.31 -6.75 -4.50
N PRO A 139 10.63 -6.82 -4.29
CA PRO A 139 11.48 -5.63 -4.24
C PRO A 139 11.36 -4.80 -5.52
N GLY A 140 11.36 -3.48 -5.34
CA GLY A 140 11.34 -2.52 -6.44
C GLY A 140 12.58 -2.64 -7.33
N THR A 141 12.51 -2.05 -8.51
CA THR A 141 13.64 -1.96 -9.44
C THR A 141 14.62 -0.85 -9.01
N ALA A 142 15.76 -0.73 -9.70
CA ALA A 142 16.76 0.31 -9.46
C ALA A 142 16.19 1.75 -9.47
N VAL A 143 15.07 1.99 -10.15
CA VAL A 143 14.44 3.32 -10.19
C VAL A 143 13.67 3.69 -8.92
N HIS A 144 13.28 2.72 -8.08
CA HIS A 144 12.50 2.95 -6.87
C HIS A 144 13.37 3.22 -5.64
N GLY A 145 14.48 2.48 -5.48
CA GLY A 145 15.41 2.63 -4.35
C GLY A 145 14.84 2.11 -3.02
N GLY A 146 15.24 2.74 -1.93
CA GLY A 146 14.85 2.39 -0.58
C GLY A 146 13.34 2.45 -0.33
N ASN A 147 12.88 1.68 0.67
CA ASN A 147 11.48 1.56 1.05
C ASN A 147 10.58 0.85 0.01
N ALA A 148 11.17 0.09 -0.92
CA ALA A 148 10.46 -0.74 -1.89
C ALA A 148 10.79 -2.23 -1.68
N GLN A 149 10.87 -2.70 -0.43
CA GLN A 149 11.30 -4.07 -0.10
C GLN A 149 10.29 -5.14 -0.50
N HIS A 150 9.00 -4.88 -0.25
CA HIS A 150 7.94 -5.84 -0.48
C HIS A 150 7.09 -5.52 -1.69
N GLY A 151 7.07 -4.26 -2.13
CA GLY A 151 6.33 -3.87 -3.31
C GLY A 151 6.21 -2.37 -3.51
N VAL A 152 5.63 -2.05 -4.68
CA VAL A 152 5.30 -0.69 -5.09
C VAL A 152 3.81 -0.62 -5.41
N ILE A 153 3.10 0.35 -4.87
CA ILE A 153 1.74 0.73 -5.29
C ILE A 153 1.83 2.11 -5.91
N ASN A 154 1.51 2.21 -7.19
CA ASN A 154 1.59 3.45 -7.95
C ASN A 154 0.22 3.79 -8.54
N VAL A 155 -0.38 4.88 -8.06
CA VAL A 155 -1.66 5.39 -8.57
C VAL A 155 -1.36 6.32 -9.73
N ILE A 156 -1.88 6.01 -10.90
CA ILE A 156 -1.67 6.79 -12.12
C ILE A 156 -2.83 7.76 -12.31
N SER A 157 -2.53 9.05 -12.31
CA SER A 157 -3.53 10.10 -12.50
C SER A 157 -4.18 10.04 -13.88
N ALA A 158 -5.49 10.33 -13.95
CA ALA A 158 -6.18 10.36 -15.22
C ALA A 158 -5.64 11.47 -16.13
N PRO A 159 -5.34 11.18 -17.41
CA PRO A 159 -4.84 12.19 -18.34
C PRO A 159 -5.93 13.23 -18.65
N PRO A 160 -5.53 14.42 -19.08
CA PRO A 160 -6.46 15.40 -19.64
C PRO A 160 -7.20 14.84 -20.87
N PRO A 161 -8.45 15.25 -21.09
CA PRO A 161 -9.22 14.77 -22.24
C PRO A 161 -8.75 15.40 -23.56
N GLU A 162 -8.99 14.71 -24.67
CA GLU A 162 -8.68 15.21 -26.01
C GLU A 162 -9.63 16.33 -26.50
N ALA A 163 -10.80 16.44 -25.90
CA ALA A 163 -11.79 17.47 -26.13
C ALA A 163 -12.44 17.83 -24.79
N ARG A 164 -13.19 18.95 -24.76
CA ARG A 164 -13.95 19.33 -23.55
C ARG A 164 -14.76 18.15 -23.04
N ASP A 165 -14.53 17.80 -21.79
CA ASP A 165 -15.21 16.73 -21.06
C ASP A 165 -15.57 17.19 -19.66
N ALA A 166 -16.74 16.73 -19.18
CA ALA A 166 -17.16 16.98 -17.81
C ALA A 166 -17.93 15.76 -17.29
N SER A 167 -17.70 15.38 -16.05
CA SER A 167 -18.48 14.32 -15.42
C SER A 167 -18.82 14.66 -13.97
N LEU A 168 -19.95 14.12 -13.52
CA LEU A 168 -20.39 14.17 -12.13
C LEU A 168 -20.99 12.82 -11.76
N THR A 169 -20.48 12.21 -10.70
CA THR A 169 -21.08 11.00 -10.11
C THR A 169 -21.45 11.27 -8.67
N LEU A 170 -22.70 10.99 -8.33
CA LEU A 170 -23.21 11.06 -6.97
C LEU A 170 -23.47 9.64 -6.47
N THR A 171 -22.97 9.32 -5.28
CA THR A 171 -23.13 8.03 -4.61
C THR A 171 -23.87 8.23 -3.30
N GLY A 172 -24.87 7.39 -3.01
CA GLY A 172 -25.50 7.24 -1.70
C GLY A 172 -25.33 5.82 -1.19
N GLY A 173 -25.19 5.66 0.12
CA GLY A 173 -24.96 4.36 0.76
C GLY A 173 -25.52 4.28 2.20
N PRO A 174 -25.21 3.20 2.93
CA PRO A 174 -25.61 3.05 4.33
C PRO A 174 -24.91 4.08 5.23
N ASN A 175 -25.35 4.17 6.48
CA ASN A 175 -24.71 4.99 7.52
C ASN A 175 -24.55 6.48 7.14
N GLY A 176 -25.42 7.02 6.27
CA GLY A 176 -25.31 8.38 5.80
C GLY A 176 -24.22 8.60 4.73
N TYR A 177 -23.62 7.53 4.19
CA TYR A 177 -22.61 7.65 3.15
C TYR A 177 -23.09 8.45 1.95
N ALA A 178 -22.35 9.50 1.61
CA ALA A 178 -22.58 10.33 0.45
C ALA A 178 -21.25 10.74 -0.19
N ARG A 179 -21.12 10.53 -1.51
CA ARG A 179 -19.91 10.93 -2.25
C ARG A 179 -20.28 11.64 -3.54
N ALA A 180 -19.55 12.73 -3.85
CA ALA A 180 -19.61 13.40 -5.12
C ALA A 180 -18.22 13.38 -5.78
N LEU A 181 -18.13 12.77 -6.96
CA LEU A 181 -16.97 12.79 -7.84
C LEU A 181 -17.25 13.69 -9.01
N GLY A 182 -16.49 14.77 -9.16
CA GLY A 182 -16.58 15.69 -10.29
C GLY A 182 -15.29 15.69 -11.09
N SER A 183 -15.39 15.76 -12.43
CA SER A 183 -14.23 16.07 -13.26
C SER A 183 -14.61 17.04 -14.36
N TYR A 184 -13.64 17.88 -14.72
CA TYR A 184 -13.75 18.77 -15.87
C TYR A 184 -12.39 18.92 -16.52
N GLY A 185 -12.37 18.92 -17.84
CA GLY A 185 -11.14 19.12 -18.60
C GLY A 185 -11.42 19.72 -19.97
N ASP A 186 -10.41 20.40 -20.51
CA ASP A 186 -10.47 21.00 -21.83
C ASP A 186 -9.07 21.10 -22.45
N ARG A 187 -9.01 21.37 -23.73
CA ARG A 187 -7.79 21.65 -24.46
C ARG A 187 -7.40 23.12 -24.35
N THR A 188 -6.12 23.36 -24.47
CA THR A 188 -5.52 24.68 -24.72
C THR A 188 -4.78 24.65 -26.06
N ASP A 189 -4.25 25.78 -26.49
CA ASP A 189 -3.48 25.84 -27.74
C ASP A 189 -2.27 24.91 -27.75
N ASN A 190 -1.63 24.71 -26.60
CA ASN A 190 -0.38 23.94 -26.44
C ASN A 190 -0.50 22.69 -25.57
N GLY A 191 -1.72 22.27 -25.24
CA GLY A 191 -1.90 21.11 -24.35
C GLY A 191 -3.33 20.88 -23.93
N ALA A 192 -3.49 20.25 -22.77
CA ALA A 192 -4.79 19.98 -22.18
C ALA A 192 -4.68 19.93 -20.65
N TRP A 193 -5.79 20.13 -19.97
CA TRP A 193 -5.84 20.06 -18.51
C TRP A 193 -7.07 19.32 -18.01
N ARG A 194 -6.98 18.76 -16.80
CA ARG A 194 -8.06 18.08 -16.10
C ARG A 194 -8.07 18.48 -14.63
N LEU A 195 -9.24 18.81 -14.13
CA LEU A 195 -9.55 18.98 -12.72
C LEU A 195 -10.37 17.78 -12.25
N GLY A 196 -9.96 17.13 -11.18
CA GLY A 196 -10.73 16.07 -10.49
C GLY A 196 -11.04 16.52 -9.06
N LEU A 197 -12.28 16.31 -8.63
CA LEU A 197 -12.76 16.61 -7.28
C LEU A 197 -13.42 15.38 -6.69
N ASN A 198 -13.13 15.08 -5.44
CA ASN A 198 -13.80 14.09 -4.63
C ASN A 198 -14.19 14.72 -3.30
N THR A 199 -15.45 14.62 -2.92
CA THR A 199 -15.93 14.92 -1.57
C THR A 199 -16.76 13.75 -1.09
N THR A 200 -16.41 13.22 0.08
CA THR A 200 -17.04 12.05 0.68
C THR A 200 -17.36 12.35 2.13
N HIS A 201 -18.57 12.02 2.53
CA HIS A 201 -19.02 11.94 3.92
C HIS A 201 -19.46 10.52 4.23
N ASP A 202 -19.09 9.98 5.37
CA ASP A 202 -19.52 8.69 5.91
C ASP A 202 -19.81 8.85 7.38
N GLY A 203 -21.03 8.53 7.83
CA GLY A 203 -21.37 8.58 9.25
C GLY A 203 -20.80 7.41 10.07
N GLY A 204 -20.14 6.44 9.41
CA GLY A 204 -19.51 5.28 10.03
C GLY A 204 -20.49 4.17 10.40
N TYR A 205 -20.00 2.93 10.37
CA TYR A 205 -20.78 1.76 10.78
C TYR A 205 -20.86 1.61 12.31
N LYS A 206 -19.75 1.92 13.01
CA LYS A 206 -19.65 1.92 14.47
C LYS A 206 -20.10 3.27 15.03
N ASP A 207 -20.39 3.34 16.31
CA ASP A 207 -20.69 4.59 16.98
C ASP A 207 -19.45 5.51 16.95
N ASP A 208 -19.62 6.80 16.67
CA ASP A 208 -18.56 7.81 16.57
C ASP A 208 -17.35 7.31 15.72
N SER A 209 -17.62 6.96 14.45
CA SER A 209 -16.62 6.39 13.54
C SER A 209 -16.67 6.96 12.11
N GLY A 210 -17.32 8.10 11.95
CA GLY A 210 -17.49 8.75 10.66
C GLY A 210 -16.24 9.45 10.15
N TYR A 211 -16.29 9.88 8.88
CA TYR A 211 -15.24 10.71 8.30
C TYR A 211 -15.76 11.64 7.22
N ASP A 212 -15.05 12.74 7.03
CA ASP A 212 -15.15 13.66 5.92
C ASP A 212 -13.83 13.68 5.15
N LEU A 213 -13.89 13.47 3.83
CA LEU A 213 -12.72 13.39 2.96
C LEU A 213 -12.92 14.28 1.74
N GLN A 214 -11.96 15.18 1.47
CA GLN A 214 -11.94 16.01 0.28
C GLN A 214 -10.61 15.80 -0.44
N LYS A 215 -10.67 15.57 -1.77
CA LYS A 215 -9.50 15.47 -2.63
C LYS A 215 -9.66 16.33 -3.88
N LEU A 216 -8.58 16.96 -4.29
CA LEU A 216 -8.48 17.68 -5.55
C LEU A 216 -7.25 17.19 -6.30
N SER A 217 -7.40 16.94 -7.59
CA SER A 217 -6.29 16.68 -8.51
C SER A 217 -6.41 17.65 -9.71
N TYR A 218 -5.33 18.38 -10.02
CA TYR A 218 -5.24 19.20 -11.21
C TYR A 218 -4.04 18.76 -12.05
N ARG A 219 -4.30 18.17 -13.19
CA ARG A 219 -3.27 17.74 -14.15
C ARG A 219 -3.27 18.64 -15.36
N HIS A 220 -2.09 19.05 -15.79
CA HIS A 220 -1.85 19.82 -17.00
C HIS A 220 -0.73 19.19 -17.81
N ASP A 221 -1.05 18.77 -19.01
CA ASP A 221 -0.11 18.24 -20.00
C ASP A 221 0.04 19.26 -21.12
N ALA A 222 1.27 19.63 -21.47
CA ALA A 222 1.57 20.65 -22.46
C ALA A 222 2.83 20.30 -23.26
N GLU A 223 2.91 20.86 -24.45
CA GLU A 223 4.07 20.71 -25.31
C GLU A 223 4.45 22.08 -25.93
N TRP A 224 5.73 22.43 -25.86
CA TRP A 224 6.27 23.64 -26.51
C TRP A 224 7.74 23.46 -26.86
N SER A 225 8.10 23.85 -28.07
CA SER A 225 9.51 23.89 -28.54
C SER A 225 10.29 22.59 -28.29
N GLY A 226 9.64 21.43 -28.43
CA GLY A 226 10.27 20.12 -28.22
C GLY A 226 10.43 19.70 -26.75
N VAL A 227 9.80 20.41 -25.83
CA VAL A 227 9.70 20.02 -24.42
C VAL A 227 8.24 19.61 -24.13
N THR A 228 8.04 18.43 -23.58
CA THR A 228 6.74 18.02 -23.01
C THR A 228 6.74 18.26 -21.52
N LEU A 229 5.63 18.73 -20.99
CA LEU A 229 5.36 18.86 -19.56
C LEU A 229 4.16 17.99 -19.19
N GLN A 230 4.32 17.19 -18.13
CA GLN A 230 3.22 16.63 -17.35
C GLN A 230 3.30 17.22 -15.96
N SER A 231 2.27 17.94 -15.51
CA SER A 231 2.25 18.51 -14.16
C SER A 231 1.00 18.05 -13.42
N LEU A 232 1.16 17.72 -12.14
CA LEU A 232 0.07 17.35 -11.24
C LEU A 232 0.18 18.14 -9.94
N LEU A 233 -0.95 18.71 -9.51
CA LEU A 233 -1.18 19.23 -8.15
C LEU A 233 -2.25 18.33 -7.51
N SER A 234 -1.91 17.74 -6.38
CA SER A 234 -2.82 16.94 -5.55
C SER A 234 -2.97 17.58 -4.18
N LEU A 235 -4.22 17.78 -3.74
CA LEU A 235 -4.57 18.26 -2.40
C LEU A 235 -5.51 17.25 -1.75
N GLY A 236 -5.36 17.03 -0.45
CA GLY A 236 -6.23 16.17 0.35
C GLY A 236 -6.48 16.73 1.73
N ASN A 237 -7.69 16.53 2.25
CA ASN A 237 -8.09 16.81 3.62
C ASN A 237 -8.93 15.63 4.12
N LEU A 238 -8.56 15.05 5.25
CA LEU A 238 -9.29 14.02 5.96
C LEU A 238 -9.54 14.49 7.38
N GLU A 239 -10.79 14.44 7.81
CA GLU A 239 -11.22 14.56 9.20
C GLU A 239 -11.97 13.28 9.55
N GLN A 240 -11.47 12.51 10.54
CA GLN A 240 -11.97 11.17 10.80
C GLN A 240 -12.06 10.89 12.30
N GLU A 241 -13.20 10.37 12.73
CA GLU A 241 -13.37 9.69 14.02
C GLU A 241 -12.81 8.26 13.92
N THR A 242 -12.14 7.79 14.97
CA THR A 242 -11.45 6.50 14.95
C THR A 242 -11.96 5.56 16.05
N ALA A 243 -12.83 4.64 15.71
CA ALA A 243 -13.54 3.81 16.69
C ALA A 243 -12.71 2.69 17.35
N GLY A 244 -11.49 2.43 16.92
CA GLY A 244 -10.67 1.33 17.46
C GLY A 244 -11.27 -0.06 17.20
N PHE A 245 -10.77 -1.04 17.92
CA PHE A 245 -11.10 -2.47 17.77
C PHE A 245 -12.08 -2.95 18.88
N VAL A 246 -12.80 -4.03 18.60
CA VAL A 246 -13.61 -4.74 19.59
C VAL A 246 -12.77 -5.84 20.25
N ILE A 247 -12.85 -5.97 21.59
CA ILE A 247 -11.99 -6.88 22.38
C ILE A 247 -12.82 -8.09 22.83
N GLY A 248 -12.19 -9.27 22.78
CA GLY A 248 -12.71 -10.54 23.28
C GLY A 248 -12.73 -11.62 22.21
N GLN A 249 -12.66 -12.88 22.64
CA GLN A 249 -12.69 -14.01 21.72
C GLN A 249 -14.00 -14.01 20.92
N ASP A 250 -13.88 -14.13 19.59
CA ASP A 250 -14.98 -14.17 18.62
C ASP A 250 -15.97 -12.98 18.72
N ALA A 251 -15.52 -11.85 19.30
CA ALA A 251 -16.35 -10.66 19.50
C ALA A 251 -16.88 -10.06 18.19
N TYR A 252 -16.30 -10.38 17.05
CA TYR A 252 -16.78 -9.97 15.72
C TYR A 252 -18.07 -10.68 15.30
N GLU A 253 -18.41 -11.83 15.89
CA GLU A 253 -19.65 -12.57 15.65
C GLU A 253 -20.83 -12.06 16.50
N ASP A 254 -20.57 -11.24 17.52
CA ASP A 254 -21.60 -10.68 18.40
C ASP A 254 -22.16 -9.39 17.81
N SER A 255 -23.33 -9.45 17.20
CA SER A 255 -24.01 -8.33 16.55
C SER A 255 -24.26 -7.13 17.48
N ASP A 256 -24.42 -7.36 18.78
CA ASP A 256 -24.66 -6.28 19.76
C ASP A 256 -23.37 -5.49 20.03
N ARG A 257 -22.20 -6.11 19.80
CA ARG A 257 -20.88 -5.54 20.04
C ARG A 257 -20.21 -4.94 18.80
N GLN A 258 -20.66 -5.31 17.62
CA GLN A 258 -20.02 -4.85 16.35
C GLN A 258 -19.97 -3.33 16.20
N LYS A 259 -20.91 -2.61 16.83
CA LYS A 259 -20.96 -1.15 16.82
C LYS A 259 -20.25 -0.47 17.99
N GLU A 260 -19.75 -1.24 18.96
CA GLU A 260 -19.04 -0.69 20.10
C GLU A 260 -17.87 0.18 19.67
N ASN A 261 -17.79 1.39 20.22
CA ASN A 261 -16.63 2.25 20.13
C ASN A 261 -16.06 2.48 21.54
N PRO A 262 -14.96 1.79 21.90
CA PRO A 262 -14.34 1.99 23.21
C PRO A 262 -13.59 3.33 23.33
N ASN A 263 -13.43 4.09 22.25
CA ASN A 263 -12.63 5.32 22.19
C ASN A 263 -13.35 6.41 21.38
N PRO A 264 -14.51 6.90 21.84
CA PRO A 264 -15.33 7.87 21.10
C PRO A 264 -14.62 9.23 20.91
N GLU A 265 -13.57 9.51 21.70
CA GLU A 265 -12.76 10.71 21.58
C GLU A 265 -11.63 10.60 20.54
N ALA A 266 -11.41 9.42 19.98
CA ALA A 266 -10.31 9.19 19.06
C ALA A 266 -10.59 9.75 17.68
N PHE A 267 -9.57 10.36 17.09
CA PHE A 267 -9.66 11.01 15.78
C PHE A 267 -8.33 10.94 15.02
N ARG A 268 -8.41 11.19 13.72
CA ARG A 268 -7.27 11.40 12.84
C ARG A 268 -7.62 12.46 11.80
N ASP A 269 -6.89 13.57 11.84
CA ASP A 269 -6.96 14.65 10.85
C ASP A 269 -5.68 14.63 10.03
N ASN A 270 -5.78 14.76 8.71
CA ASN A 270 -4.62 14.73 7.81
C ASN A 270 -4.82 15.70 6.63
N GLN A 271 -3.85 16.58 6.41
CA GLN A 271 -3.83 17.53 5.30
C GLN A 271 -2.58 17.31 4.46
N VAL A 272 -2.77 17.23 3.15
CA VAL A 272 -1.67 17.00 2.21
C VAL A 272 -1.73 17.94 1.03
N ALA A 273 -0.54 18.29 0.52
CA ALA A 273 -0.37 18.98 -0.74
C ALA A 273 0.86 18.43 -1.45
N ARG A 274 0.70 18.01 -2.70
CA ARG A 274 1.79 17.51 -3.54
C ARG A 274 1.74 18.19 -4.89
N TRP A 275 2.90 18.54 -5.41
CA TRP A 275 3.07 19.05 -6.76
C TRP A 275 4.30 18.44 -7.41
N TYR A 276 4.21 18.14 -8.69
CA TYR A 276 5.36 17.87 -9.53
C TYR A 276 5.16 18.43 -10.94
N GLY A 277 6.27 18.64 -11.64
CA GLY A 277 6.30 18.93 -13.08
C GLY A 277 7.35 18.07 -13.76
N ARG A 278 6.93 17.10 -14.59
CA ARG A 278 7.83 16.26 -15.38
C ARG A 278 8.10 16.91 -16.73
N PHE A 279 9.32 17.35 -16.94
CA PHE A 279 9.80 17.93 -18.19
C PHE A 279 10.55 16.85 -18.96
N THR A 280 10.14 16.58 -20.19
CA THR A 280 10.78 15.58 -21.06
C THR A 280 11.21 16.27 -22.36
N LEU A 281 12.45 16.04 -22.77
CA LEU A 281 13.06 16.67 -23.95
C LEU A 281 14.10 15.74 -24.60
N ASP A 282 14.33 15.94 -25.88
CA ASP A 282 15.42 15.28 -26.59
C ASP A 282 16.77 15.82 -26.09
N ALA A 283 17.69 14.94 -25.70
CA ALA A 283 19.02 15.28 -25.19
C ALA A 283 20.10 14.41 -25.81
N GLY A 284 20.71 14.92 -26.87
CA GLY A 284 21.70 14.19 -27.67
C GLY A 284 21.07 12.98 -28.37
N PRO A 285 21.60 11.75 -28.18
CA PRO A 285 21.03 10.54 -28.78
C PRO A 285 19.85 9.96 -27.99
N GLY A 286 19.46 10.58 -26.91
CA GLY A 286 18.42 10.03 -25.98
C GLY A 286 17.42 11.07 -25.54
N VAL A 287 16.56 10.66 -24.64
CA VAL A 287 15.49 11.46 -24.04
C VAL A 287 15.82 11.71 -22.57
N LEU A 288 15.80 12.96 -22.13
CA LEU A 288 15.98 13.38 -20.75
C LEU A 288 14.61 13.76 -20.14
N SER A 289 14.30 13.16 -19.01
CA SER A 289 13.20 13.57 -18.15
C SER A 289 13.73 14.13 -16.84
N VAL A 290 13.21 15.28 -16.40
CA VAL A 290 13.50 15.87 -15.08
C VAL A 290 12.19 16.22 -14.40
N THR A 291 12.01 15.74 -13.18
CA THR A 291 10.77 15.89 -12.42
C THR A 291 11.05 16.58 -11.08
N PRO A 292 11.11 17.92 -11.01
CA PRO A 292 11.07 18.64 -9.74
C PRO A 292 9.73 18.41 -9.04
N PHE A 293 9.78 18.37 -7.70
CA PHE A 293 8.59 18.16 -6.89
C PHE A 293 8.63 18.90 -5.55
N TYR A 294 7.45 19.11 -4.99
CA TYR A 294 7.23 19.58 -3.63
C TYR A 294 6.12 18.77 -2.96
N ARG A 295 6.28 18.45 -1.65
CA ARG A 295 5.29 17.72 -0.86
C ARG A 295 5.19 18.34 0.53
N TYR A 296 3.97 18.30 1.05
CA TYR A 296 3.60 18.76 2.39
C TYR A 296 2.58 17.79 2.99
N GLN A 297 2.73 17.50 4.27
CA GLN A 297 1.74 16.83 5.10
C GLN A 297 1.76 17.43 6.50
N ASP A 298 0.57 17.51 7.10
CA ASP A 298 0.33 17.82 8.51
C ASP A 298 -0.74 16.86 9.03
N MET A 299 -0.47 16.16 10.12
CA MET A 299 -1.36 15.13 10.67
C MET A 299 -1.44 15.24 12.18
N ARG A 300 -2.64 15.06 12.71
CA ARG A 300 -2.93 14.96 14.14
C ARG A 300 -3.78 13.73 14.38
N PHE A 301 -3.42 12.91 15.37
CA PHE A 301 -4.28 11.81 15.76
C PHE A 301 -4.11 11.41 17.22
N LEU A 302 -5.21 10.96 17.84
CA LEU A 302 -5.19 10.39 19.17
C LEU A 302 -4.81 8.92 19.10
N GLN A 303 -3.71 8.53 19.74
CA GLN A 303 -3.22 7.15 19.75
C GLN A 303 -4.03 6.29 20.75
N HIS A 304 -5.30 6.04 20.43
CA HIS A 304 -6.24 5.31 21.28
C HIS A 304 -5.80 3.89 21.65
N PHE A 305 -4.93 3.29 20.84
CA PHE A 305 -4.38 1.94 21.07
C PHE A 305 -3.22 1.92 22.10
N LEU A 306 -2.75 3.09 22.56
CA LEU A 306 -1.75 3.22 23.60
C LEU A 306 -2.35 3.61 24.94
N LEU A 307 -1.75 3.13 26.04
CA LEU A 307 -2.13 3.54 27.39
C LEU A 307 -1.89 5.05 27.57
N GLY A 308 -2.92 5.75 28.03
CA GLY A 308 -2.88 7.20 28.23
C GLY A 308 -3.27 8.00 26.99
N GLN A 309 -3.49 7.33 25.87
CA GLN A 309 -4.00 7.93 24.62
C GLN A 309 -3.29 9.24 24.28
N PRO A 310 -1.97 9.24 24.07
CA PRO A 310 -1.27 10.47 23.72
C PRO A 310 -1.74 11.01 22.36
N LEU A 311 -1.82 12.33 22.25
CA LEU A 311 -1.99 13.03 20.99
C LEU A 311 -0.64 13.06 20.27
N GLU A 312 -0.62 12.59 19.04
CA GLU A 312 0.52 12.76 18.14
C GLU A 312 0.20 13.82 17.09
N GLU A 313 1.12 14.76 16.92
CA GLU A 313 1.16 15.76 15.86
C GLU A 313 2.45 15.53 15.09
N ASN A 314 2.35 15.28 13.79
CA ASN A 314 3.50 15.03 12.93
C ASN A 314 3.27 15.58 11.54
N GLY A 315 4.34 15.75 10.80
CA GLY A 315 4.25 16.23 9.43
C GLY A 315 5.60 16.38 8.78
N PHE A 316 5.57 16.77 7.51
CA PHE A 316 6.79 17.03 6.76
C PHE A 316 6.59 18.08 5.65
N LYS A 317 7.70 18.66 5.23
CA LYS A 317 7.87 19.40 3.98
C LYS A 317 9.05 18.80 3.25
N SER A 318 8.92 18.57 1.96
CA SER A 318 10.05 18.11 1.16
C SER A 318 10.04 18.71 -0.23
N SER A 319 11.21 18.87 -0.80
CA SER A 319 11.42 19.27 -2.18
C SER A 319 12.59 18.49 -2.78
N GLY A 320 12.53 18.27 -4.07
CA GLY A 320 13.58 17.50 -4.72
C GLY A 320 13.36 17.39 -6.22
N TRP A 321 14.10 16.50 -6.81
CA TRP A 321 13.95 16.13 -8.22
C TRP A 321 14.25 14.65 -8.43
N GLN A 322 13.61 14.08 -9.44
CA GLN A 322 14.01 12.83 -10.07
C GLN A 322 14.48 13.15 -11.49
N SER A 323 15.54 12.50 -11.95
CA SER A 323 15.99 12.62 -13.33
C SER A 323 16.25 11.27 -13.96
N GLU A 324 16.05 11.19 -15.26
CA GLU A 324 16.24 9.99 -16.07
C GLU A 324 16.70 10.39 -17.45
N TRP A 325 17.79 9.79 -17.91
CA TRP A 325 18.24 9.86 -19.31
C TRP A 325 18.19 8.48 -19.92
N ARG A 326 17.38 8.34 -20.96
CA ARG A 326 17.14 7.09 -21.69
C ARG A 326 17.77 7.18 -23.07
N VAL A 327 18.57 6.20 -23.45
CA VAL A 327 19.25 6.15 -24.74
C VAL A 327 19.30 4.73 -25.28
N ALA A 328 18.93 4.56 -26.54
CA ALA A 328 19.22 3.35 -27.31
C ALA A 328 20.70 3.42 -27.73
N LEU A 329 21.52 2.51 -27.22
CA LEU A 329 22.92 2.39 -27.58
C LEU A 329 23.08 1.71 -28.94
N ASP A 330 22.23 0.73 -29.23
CA ASP A 330 22.02 0.11 -30.53
C ASP A 330 20.59 -0.48 -30.60
N ASP A 331 20.27 -1.24 -31.65
CA ASP A 331 18.95 -1.83 -31.86
C ASP A 331 18.54 -2.89 -30.78
N ALA A 332 19.53 -3.40 -30.04
CA ALA A 332 19.34 -4.46 -29.05
C ALA A 332 19.62 -3.99 -27.60
N LEU A 333 20.15 -2.79 -27.41
CA LEU A 333 20.67 -2.35 -26.12
C LEU A 333 20.19 -0.95 -25.77
N GLU A 334 19.40 -0.84 -24.71
CA GLU A 334 18.93 0.42 -24.12
C GLU A 334 19.58 0.64 -22.75
N LEU A 335 20.03 1.85 -22.49
CA LEU A 335 20.53 2.31 -21.19
C LEU A 335 19.59 3.39 -20.64
N VAL A 336 19.20 3.22 -19.37
CA VAL A 336 18.51 4.24 -18.57
C VAL A 336 19.40 4.57 -17.39
N THR A 337 19.71 5.84 -17.17
CA THR A 337 20.49 6.30 -16.01
C THR A 337 19.88 7.56 -15.44
N GLY A 338 20.08 7.82 -14.15
CA GLY A 338 19.52 9.01 -13.53
C GLY A 338 20.10 9.33 -12.17
N LEU A 339 19.79 10.54 -11.74
CA LEU A 339 20.12 11.12 -10.45
C LEU A 339 18.83 11.58 -9.76
N ASP A 340 18.67 11.20 -8.50
CA ASP A 340 17.59 11.70 -7.65
C ASP A 340 18.20 12.50 -6.50
N GLY A 341 17.50 13.54 -6.08
CA GLY A 341 17.87 14.33 -4.92
C GLY A 341 16.63 14.82 -4.18
N GLU A 342 16.65 14.78 -2.86
CA GLU A 342 15.57 15.25 -2.02
C GLU A 342 16.12 15.85 -0.74
N TRP A 343 15.54 16.96 -0.32
CA TRP A 343 15.68 17.55 1.00
C TRP A 343 14.31 17.61 1.67
N SER A 344 14.26 17.27 2.97
CA SER A 344 13.04 17.26 3.77
C SER A 344 13.26 17.79 5.17
N THR A 345 12.21 18.34 5.75
CA THR A 345 12.11 18.63 7.18
C THR A 345 10.85 17.94 7.69
N SER A 346 10.99 17.12 8.71
CA SER A 346 9.86 16.45 9.36
C SER A 346 9.89 16.71 10.86
N PHE A 347 8.73 16.64 11.51
CA PHE A 347 8.61 16.80 12.95
C PHE A 347 7.68 15.75 13.54
N LEU A 348 7.86 15.48 14.83
CA LEU A 348 6.92 14.72 15.64
C LEU A 348 6.84 15.31 17.04
N GLN A 349 5.63 15.58 17.50
CA GLN A 349 5.31 15.90 18.87
C GLN A 349 4.30 14.90 19.42
N GLU A 350 4.57 14.32 20.58
CA GLU A 350 3.64 13.47 21.30
C GLU A 350 3.36 14.06 22.68
N THR A 351 2.07 14.29 22.98
CA THR A 351 1.64 14.90 24.24
C THR A 351 0.55 14.06 24.89
N GLN A 352 0.76 13.68 26.14
CA GLN A 352 -0.25 13.01 26.96
C GLN A 352 -0.95 14.00 27.89
N ARG A 353 -2.28 14.12 27.74
CA ARG A 353 -3.06 15.10 28.52
C ARG A 353 -3.04 14.79 30.01
N ASP A 354 -3.32 13.53 30.36
CA ASP A 354 -3.47 13.09 31.74
C ASP A 354 -2.49 11.96 32.06
N ALA A 355 -1.95 11.92 33.27
CA ALA A 355 -1.13 10.80 33.72
C ALA A 355 -1.98 9.52 33.82
N VAL A 356 -1.42 8.38 33.45
CA VAL A 356 -2.13 7.09 33.54
C VAL A 356 -2.31 6.70 35.01
N PRO A 357 -3.54 6.54 35.51
CA PRO A 357 -3.79 6.15 36.90
C PRO A 357 -3.07 4.84 37.27
N GLY A 358 -2.32 4.86 38.37
CA GLY A 358 -1.58 3.69 38.83
C GLY A 358 -0.28 3.37 38.07
N ASN A 359 0.01 4.07 36.99
CA ASN A 359 1.24 3.88 36.20
C ASN A 359 2.16 5.12 36.31
N SER A 360 3.14 5.04 37.18
CA SER A 360 4.02 6.17 37.48
C SER A 360 5.10 6.45 36.42
N VAL A 361 5.23 5.61 35.39
CA VAL A 361 6.20 5.80 34.29
C VAL A 361 5.59 6.40 33.03
N LEU A 362 4.27 6.62 33.01
CA LEU A 362 3.51 7.28 31.94
C LEU A 362 2.97 8.62 32.46
N PRO A 363 3.76 9.68 32.50
CA PRO A 363 3.34 10.99 33.02
C PRO A 363 2.49 11.76 32.00
N ALA A 364 1.74 12.74 32.47
CA ALA A 364 1.22 13.81 31.63
C ALA A 364 2.37 14.71 31.14
N GLY A 365 2.14 15.44 30.05
CA GLY A 365 3.09 16.33 29.39
C GLY A 365 3.64 15.76 28.08
N LYS A 366 4.61 16.43 27.51
CA LYS A 366 5.28 15.99 26.28
C LYS A 366 6.15 14.76 26.53
N HIS A 367 6.01 13.77 25.66
CA HIS A 367 6.84 12.57 25.63
C HIS A 367 7.97 12.71 24.62
N TYR A 368 7.66 13.24 23.44
CA TYR A 368 8.59 13.54 22.35
C TYR A 368 8.26 14.90 21.75
N ASP A 369 9.27 15.63 21.35
CA ASP A 369 9.19 16.85 20.54
C ASP A 369 10.54 16.99 19.80
N TYR A 370 10.55 16.70 18.50
CA TYR A 370 11.78 16.73 17.70
C TYR A 370 11.52 17.11 16.24
N GLU A 371 12.58 17.53 15.59
CA GLU A 371 12.64 17.75 14.15
C GLU A 371 13.75 16.91 13.52
N VAL A 372 13.57 16.52 12.27
CA VAL A 372 14.59 15.80 11.49
C VAL A 372 14.73 16.47 10.14
N GLU A 373 15.93 16.99 9.85
CA GLU A 373 16.31 17.35 8.49
C GLU A 373 16.82 16.10 7.75
N GLY A 374 16.18 15.76 6.65
CA GLY A 374 16.52 14.63 5.82
C GLY A 374 17.16 15.04 4.51
N LEU A 375 18.24 14.39 4.12
CA LEU A 375 18.84 14.48 2.79
C LEU A 375 18.87 13.09 2.18
N ASN A 376 18.34 12.95 0.95
CA ASN A 376 18.40 11.72 0.18
C ASN A 376 19.03 12.02 -1.18
N GLY A 377 19.99 11.23 -1.60
CA GLY A 377 20.62 11.31 -2.92
C GLY A 377 20.83 9.92 -3.50
N ALA A 378 20.58 9.74 -4.79
CA ALA A 378 20.78 8.46 -5.43
C ALA A 378 21.28 8.59 -6.87
N LEU A 379 22.06 7.62 -7.28
CA LEU A 379 22.49 7.38 -8.65
C LEU A 379 22.02 5.98 -9.07
N PHE A 380 21.47 5.84 -10.27
CA PHE A 380 21.09 4.55 -10.80
C PHE A 380 21.42 4.39 -12.27
N ALA A 381 21.56 3.14 -12.69
CA ALA A 381 21.65 2.72 -14.08
C ALA A 381 20.87 1.43 -14.29
N GLN A 382 20.16 1.34 -15.40
CA GLN A 382 19.41 0.17 -15.82
C GLN A 382 19.71 -0.11 -17.28
N LEU A 383 20.03 -1.36 -17.60
CA LEU A 383 20.34 -1.85 -18.92
C LEU A 383 19.27 -2.84 -19.35
N ALA A 384 18.74 -2.66 -20.54
CA ALA A 384 17.86 -3.63 -21.18
C ALA A 384 18.54 -4.13 -22.46
N TRP A 385 18.77 -5.43 -22.55
CA TRP A 385 19.48 -6.09 -23.64
C TRP A 385 18.65 -7.19 -24.28
N THR A 386 18.44 -7.10 -25.58
CA THR A 386 17.71 -8.07 -26.40
C THR A 386 18.67 -8.80 -27.34
N PRO A 387 19.50 -9.75 -26.82
CA PRO A 387 20.51 -10.45 -27.62
C PRO A 387 19.93 -11.32 -28.73
N LEU A 388 18.71 -11.77 -28.56
CA LEU A 388 17.94 -12.56 -29.52
C LEU A 388 16.50 -12.02 -29.54
N ALA A 389 15.81 -12.11 -30.66
CA ALA A 389 14.43 -11.61 -30.80
C ALA A 389 13.44 -12.17 -29.76
N ALA A 390 13.74 -13.33 -29.19
CA ALA A 390 12.90 -14.00 -28.18
C ALA A 390 13.44 -13.85 -26.75
N THR A 391 14.55 -13.12 -26.52
CA THR A 391 15.22 -13.09 -25.21
C THR A 391 15.53 -11.65 -24.83
N ARG A 392 15.01 -11.18 -23.71
CA ARG A 392 15.34 -9.90 -23.09
C ARG A 392 15.99 -10.12 -21.73
N ILE A 393 17.03 -9.39 -21.44
CA ILE A 393 17.76 -9.38 -20.17
C ILE A 393 17.76 -7.97 -19.65
N ASP A 394 17.32 -7.78 -18.41
CA ASP A 394 17.34 -6.50 -17.71
C ASP A 394 18.33 -6.58 -16.53
N ALA A 395 19.13 -5.55 -16.33
CA ALA A 395 20.01 -5.41 -15.18
C ALA A 395 19.98 -3.98 -14.66
N GLY A 396 19.73 -3.80 -13.38
CA GLY A 396 19.68 -2.49 -12.75
C GLY A 396 20.51 -2.42 -11.48
N LEU A 397 21.15 -1.30 -11.26
CA LEU A 397 21.93 -0.97 -10.06
C LEU A 397 21.59 0.44 -9.61
N ARG A 398 21.39 0.62 -8.30
CA ARG A 398 21.24 1.91 -7.64
C ARG A 398 22.14 1.96 -6.41
N LEU A 399 22.73 3.12 -6.18
CA LEU A 399 23.37 3.47 -4.92
C LEU A 399 22.63 4.67 -4.35
N GLU A 400 22.17 4.53 -3.11
CA GLU A 400 21.38 5.55 -2.42
C GLU A 400 22.05 5.91 -1.10
N HIS A 401 22.15 7.20 -0.83
CA HIS A 401 22.66 7.77 0.41
C HIS A 401 21.55 8.56 1.10
N GLN A 402 21.31 8.26 2.37
CA GLN A 402 20.35 8.96 3.23
C GLN A 402 21.06 9.48 4.47
N ARG A 403 20.78 10.72 4.83
CA ARG A 403 21.28 11.37 6.04
C ARG A 403 20.11 12.00 6.78
N TYR A 404 20.07 11.78 8.09
CA TYR A 404 19.12 12.38 9.02
C TYR A 404 19.88 13.20 10.05
N ASP A 405 19.54 14.47 10.18
CA ASP A 405 20.04 15.40 11.21
C ASP A 405 18.90 15.62 12.20
N TYR A 406 19.02 14.99 13.37
CA TYR A 406 17.98 14.96 14.39
C TYR A 406 18.23 16.05 15.44
N ASP A 407 17.24 16.90 15.66
CA ASP A 407 17.18 17.96 16.66
C ASP A 407 16.14 17.62 17.74
N ASN A 408 16.60 17.31 18.96
CA ASN A 408 15.77 17.06 20.13
C ASN A 408 15.36 18.37 20.79
N ARG A 409 14.12 18.76 20.66
CA ARG A 409 13.57 20.00 21.26
C ARG A 409 13.23 19.89 22.74
N MET A 410 13.60 18.77 23.37
CA MET A 410 13.41 18.47 24.78
C MET A 410 14.74 18.13 25.46
N LEU A 411 14.70 17.89 26.77
CA LEU A 411 15.84 17.35 27.48
C LEU A 411 16.05 15.88 27.12
N ASP A 412 17.31 15.48 26.96
CA ASP A 412 17.69 14.10 26.70
C ASP A 412 17.30 13.16 27.83
N GLY A 413 17.13 11.87 27.51
CA GLY A 413 16.94 10.82 28.48
C GLY A 413 15.48 10.45 28.72
N ALA A 414 15.30 9.61 29.75
CA ALA A 414 14.02 9.04 30.14
C ALA A 414 13.42 9.81 31.32
N THR A 415 13.12 11.09 31.11
CA THR A 415 12.61 12.02 32.12
C THR A 415 11.24 12.60 31.73
N ARG A 416 10.57 13.26 32.66
CA ARG A 416 9.45 14.15 32.38
C ARG A 416 9.90 15.33 31.51
N GLU A 417 8.96 16.10 31.02
CA GLU A 417 9.24 17.31 30.25
C GLU A 417 10.13 18.32 31.00
N ASP A 418 9.97 18.45 32.33
CA ASP A 418 10.75 19.32 33.20
C ASP A 418 12.12 18.74 33.63
N GLY A 419 12.50 17.56 33.10
CA GLY A 419 13.74 16.86 33.42
C GLY A 419 13.69 16.05 34.72
N THR A 420 12.59 16.04 35.45
CA THR A 420 12.45 15.21 36.64
C THR A 420 12.22 13.73 36.30
N PRO A 421 12.71 12.78 37.11
CA PRO A 421 12.44 11.38 36.91
C PRO A 421 10.97 11.04 37.17
N CYS A 422 10.50 9.96 36.59
CA CYS A 422 9.23 9.34 36.92
C CYS A 422 9.30 8.58 38.28
N GLY A 423 8.24 7.87 38.64
CA GLY A 423 8.15 7.12 39.89
C GLY A 423 7.43 7.89 41.00
N ARG A 424 7.55 7.37 42.23
CA ARG A 424 6.94 7.96 43.43
C ARG A 424 7.96 8.81 44.19
N PRO A 425 7.54 9.78 44.99
CA PRO A 425 8.45 10.47 45.90
C PRO A 425 9.26 9.48 46.73
N GLY A 426 10.58 9.65 46.69
CA GLY A 426 11.54 8.75 47.39
C GLY A 426 11.89 7.43 46.64
N ALA A 427 11.25 7.15 45.50
CA ALA A 427 11.55 6.02 44.63
C ALA A 427 11.53 6.41 43.16
N PRO A 428 12.47 7.26 42.69
CA PRO A 428 12.52 7.70 41.32
C PRO A 428 12.87 6.53 40.38
N VAL A 429 12.25 6.51 39.21
CA VAL A 429 12.51 5.54 38.12
C VAL A 429 12.57 6.31 36.80
N PRO A 430 13.24 5.77 35.78
CA PRO A 430 13.15 6.32 34.43
C PRO A 430 11.69 6.35 33.95
N CYS A 431 11.31 7.39 33.17
CA CYS A 431 10.06 7.38 32.43
C CYS A 431 10.10 6.32 31.32
N ARG A 432 8.94 5.93 30.82
CA ARG A 432 8.84 4.94 29.73
C ARG A 432 9.48 5.46 28.44
N TYR A 433 9.27 6.74 28.12
CA TYR A 433 9.73 7.35 26.88
C TYR A 433 11.15 7.91 27.06
N SER A 434 11.98 7.67 26.08
CA SER A 434 13.40 8.05 26.08
C SER A 434 13.71 8.87 24.83
N ARG A 435 14.47 9.91 24.97
CA ARG A 435 14.88 10.82 23.89
C ARG A 435 16.41 10.78 23.75
N PRO A 436 16.94 10.49 22.56
CA PRO A 436 18.37 10.64 22.30
C PRO A 436 18.77 12.13 22.33
N ALA A 437 20.06 12.39 22.52
CA ALA A 437 20.64 13.70 22.22
C ALA A 437 20.65 13.95 20.72
N ASP A 438 20.85 15.21 20.30
CA ASP A 438 21.04 15.61 18.91
C ASP A 438 22.09 14.70 18.26
N ARG A 439 21.79 14.22 17.05
CA ARG A 439 22.68 13.31 16.34
C ARG A 439 22.45 13.30 14.85
N VAL A 440 23.43 12.79 14.14
CA VAL A 440 23.33 12.52 12.70
C VAL A 440 23.46 11.03 12.45
N ASP A 441 22.54 10.51 11.64
CA ASP A 441 22.55 9.12 11.19
C ASP A 441 22.63 9.08 9.66
N GLU A 442 23.51 8.22 9.12
CA GLU A 442 23.77 8.10 7.68
C GLU A 442 23.74 6.64 7.25
N PHE A 443 23.10 6.40 6.10
CA PHE A 443 22.94 5.08 5.50
C PHE A 443 23.32 5.16 4.02
N THR A 444 24.10 4.21 3.54
CA THR A 444 24.47 4.12 2.11
C THR A 444 24.28 2.68 1.65
N GLU A 445 23.30 2.48 0.78
CA GLU A 445 22.84 1.15 0.43
C GLU A 445 22.76 0.96 -1.09
N PRO A 446 23.16 -0.22 -1.60
CA PRO A 446 22.91 -0.61 -2.97
C PRO A 446 21.53 -1.28 -3.12
N ALA A 447 20.91 -1.11 -4.29
CA ALA A 447 19.83 -1.98 -4.77
C ALA A 447 20.22 -2.56 -6.12
N LEU A 448 19.86 -3.82 -6.35
CA LEU A 448 20.18 -4.57 -7.56
C LEU A 448 18.92 -5.28 -8.07
N ASN A 449 18.74 -5.28 -9.39
CA ASN A 449 17.77 -6.16 -10.03
C ASN A 449 18.38 -6.79 -11.29
N LEU A 450 18.05 -8.08 -11.49
CA LEU A 450 18.40 -8.85 -12.69
C LEU A 450 17.13 -9.53 -13.18
N GLY A 451 16.89 -9.52 -14.47
CA GLY A 451 15.72 -10.11 -15.08
C GLY A 451 15.99 -10.79 -16.41
N LEU A 452 15.25 -11.84 -16.67
CA LEU A 452 15.22 -12.54 -17.96
C LEU A 452 13.76 -12.73 -18.37
N VAL A 453 13.42 -12.30 -19.55
CA VAL A 453 12.16 -12.63 -20.23
C VAL A 453 12.48 -13.46 -21.46
N GLN A 454 11.92 -14.65 -21.56
CA GLN A 454 12.09 -15.55 -22.69
C GLN A 454 10.73 -15.82 -23.35
N ASP A 455 10.54 -15.30 -24.55
CA ASP A 455 9.41 -15.71 -25.40
C ASP A 455 9.61 -17.17 -25.85
N ILE A 456 8.64 -18.02 -25.52
CA ILE A 456 8.62 -19.45 -25.88
C ILE A 456 7.67 -19.75 -27.03
N GLY A 457 7.13 -18.70 -27.67
CA GLY A 457 6.20 -18.79 -28.77
C GLY A 457 4.74 -18.96 -28.34
N GLY A 458 3.82 -18.72 -29.27
CA GLY A 458 2.38 -18.85 -29.02
C GLY A 458 1.81 -17.81 -28.07
N GLY A 459 2.44 -16.64 -27.93
CA GLY A 459 2.04 -15.58 -27.00
C GLY A 459 2.34 -15.91 -25.54
N GLN A 460 3.38 -16.68 -25.27
CA GLN A 460 3.78 -17.13 -23.94
C GLN A 460 5.21 -16.73 -23.60
N GLU A 461 5.45 -16.37 -22.36
CA GLU A 461 6.74 -15.94 -21.84
C GLU A 461 7.09 -16.65 -20.54
N LEU A 462 8.34 -17.02 -20.38
CA LEU A 462 8.94 -17.38 -19.11
C LEU A 462 9.72 -16.20 -18.57
N VAL A 463 9.57 -15.94 -17.28
CA VAL A 463 10.23 -14.84 -16.56
C VAL A 463 11.04 -15.43 -15.43
N LEU A 464 12.28 -14.94 -15.28
CA LEU A 464 13.11 -15.23 -14.12
C LEU A 464 13.68 -13.90 -13.62
N SER A 465 13.58 -13.63 -12.33
CA SER A 465 14.16 -12.43 -11.76
C SER A 465 14.82 -12.66 -10.41
N TYR A 466 15.82 -11.84 -10.12
CA TYR A 466 16.44 -11.65 -8.83
C TYR A 466 16.42 -10.17 -8.50
N ALA A 467 16.09 -9.82 -7.26
CA ALA A 467 16.16 -8.45 -6.77
C ALA A 467 16.69 -8.43 -5.34
N HIS A 468 17.60 -7.49 -5.08
CA HIS A 468 18.08 -7.10 -3.77
C HIS A 468 17.58 -5.70 -3.47
N GLY A 469 16.87 -5.54 -2.35
CA GLY A 469 16.32 -4.28 -1.89
C GLY A 469 16.67 -4.01 -0.43
N PHE A 470 16.51 -2.76 0.00
CA PHE A 470 16.85 -2.33 1.36
C PHE A 470 15.82 -1.35 1.92
N ARG A 471 15.87 -1.16 3.23
CA ARG A 471 15.11 -0.13 3.95
C ARG A 471 15.95 0.43 5.09
N PRO A 472 16.42 1.68 5.02
CA PRO A 472 17.01 2.34 6.17
C PRO A 472 16.00 2.49 7.29
N PRO A 473 16.45 2.52 8.57
CA PRO A 473 15.59 2.81 9.69
C PRO A 473 14.82 4.11 9.48
N GLN A 474 13.55 4.13 9.88
CA GLN A 474 12.74 5.33 9.84
C GLN A 474 13.01 6.19 11.08
N SER A 475 12.73 7.49 11.02
CA SER A 475 12.97 8.43 12.14
C SER A 475 12.29 8.00 13.43
N ALA A 476 11.08 7.42 13.36
CA ALA A 476 10.38 6.89 14.52
C ALA A 476 11.08 5.67 15.16
N GLU A 477 11.84 4.88 14.38
CA GLU A 477 12.62 3.75 14.89
C GLU A 477 13.93 4.21 15.56
N LEU A 478 14.52 5.30 15.06
CA LEU A 478 15.77 5.85 15.58
C LEU A 478 15.58 6.76 16.80
N TYR A 479 14.48 7.53 16.83
CA TYR A 479 14.36 8.66 17.75
C TYR A 479 13.18 8.56 18.73
N ARG A 480 12.17 7.73 18.46
CA ARG A 480 11.06 7.47 19.38
C ARG A 480 11.37 6.26 20.25
N LEU A 481 12.27 6.45 21.22
CA LEU A 481 12.83 5.36 22.01
C LEU A 481 12.05 5.14 23.31
N GLN A 482 12.27 4.00 23.96
CA GLN A 482 11.62 3.61 25.20
C GLN A 482 12.60 2.94 26.16
N ALA A 483 12.16 2.70 27.40
CA ALA A 483 12.83 1.88 28.39
C ALA A 483 14.29 2.28 28.70
N GLY A 484 14.59 3.58 28.63
CA GLY A 484 15.94 4.11 28.91
C GLY A 484 16.93 3.90 27.75
N GLN A 485 16.50 3.42 26.59
CA GLN A 485 17.32 3.40 25.39
C GLN A 485 17.60 4.84 24.95
N LEU A 486 18.87 5.22 24.85
CA LEU A 486 19.29 6.56 24.45
C LEU A 486 19.85 6.60 23.03
N VAL A 487 20.17 5.46 22.47
CA VAL A 487 20.64 5.28 21.09
C VAL A 487 20.03 4.00 20.53
N ALA A 488 19.45 4.09 19.35
CA ALA A 488 19.14 2.94 18.52
C ALA A 488 20.25 2.82 17.47
N ASP A 489 21.13 1.85 17.66
CA ASP A 489 22.19 1.50 16.71
C ASP A 489 21.66 0.34 15.85
N ILE A 490 21.05 0.72 14.73
CA ILE A 490 20.26 -0.20 13.90
C ILE A 490 20.72 -0.04 12.45
N ASP A 491 21.07 -1.16 11.83
CA ASP A 491 21.40 -1.24 10.40
C ASP A 491 20.15 -1.24 9.52
N SER A 492 20.34 -1.00 8.23
CA SER A 492 19.28 -1.11 7.24
C SER A 492 18.77 -2.54 7.13
N GLU A 493 17.45 -2.70 7.03
CA GLU A 493 16.85 -3.97 6.62
C GLU A 493 17.20 -4.29 5.17
N GLN A 494 17.44 -5.56 4.87
CA GLN A 494 17.74 -6.05 3.54
C GLN A 494 16.78 -7.16 3.13
N VAL A 495 16.52 -7.29 1.84
CA VAL A 495 15.69 -8.33 1.27
C VAL A 495 16.26 -8.82 -0.05
N ASP A 496 16.36 -10.14 -0.18
CA ASP A 496 16.68 -10.84 -1.40
C ASP A 496 15.45 -11.59 -1.91
N ASN A 497 15.13 -11.47 -3.18
CA ASN A 497 14.01 -12.14 -3.82
C ASN A 497 14.45 -12.86 -5.10
N ILE A 498 14.05 -14.12 -5.24
CA ILE A 498 14.14 -14.87 -6.49
C ILE A 498 12.72 -15.22 -6.90
N GLU A 499 12.40 -14.98 -8.17
CA GLU A 499 11.08 -15.26 -8.73
C GLU A 499 11.18 -15.97 -10.08
N ALA A 500 10.29 -16.94 -10.31
CA ALA A 500 10.06 -17.57 -11.60
C ALA A 500 8.59 -17.39 -11.99
N GLY A 501 8.34 -16.93 -13.21
CA GLY A 501 7.02 -16.63 -13.74
C GLY A 501 6.75 -17.31 -15.08
N TRP A 502 5.49 -17.59 -15.33
CA TRP A 502 4.97 -17.98 -16.63
C TRP A 502 3.72 -17.16 -16.92
N ARG A 503 3.73 -16.41 -18.00
CA ARG A 503 2.61 -15.58 -18.41
C ARG A 503 2.33 -15.73 -19.89
N GLY A 504 1.14 -15.34 -20.31
CA GLY A 504 0.80 -15.35 -21.71
C GLY A 504 -0.63 -14.95 -21.99
N THR A 505 -0.89 -14.80 -23.29
CA THR A 505 -2.21 -14.58 -23.83
C THR A 505 -2.41 -15.51 -25.02
N ARG A 506 -3.50 -16.25 -25.01
CA ARG A 506 -3.87 -17.13 -26.10
C ARG A 506 -5.38 -17.10 -26.32
N GLU A 507 -5.80 -16.69 -27.52
CA GLU A 507 -7.21 -16.55 -27.86
C GLU A 507 -7.95 -15.62 -26.84
N ALA A 508 -8.87 -16.19 -26.07
CA ALA A 508 -9.71 -15.49 -25.11
C ALA A 508 -9.22 -15.61 -23.66
N VAL A 509 -8.01 -16.12 -23.44
CA VAL A 509 -7.43 -16.34 -22.10
C VAL A 509 -6.11 -15.59 -21.97
N SER A 510 -5.96 -14.83 -20.90
CA SER A 510 -4.67 -14.34 -20.43
C SER A 510 -4.38 -14.87 -19.02
N TRP A 511 -3.12 -15.13 -18.73
CA TRP A 511 -2.70 -15.64 -17.42
C TRP A 511 -1.33 -15.12 -17.01
N GLN A 512 -1.14 -15.08 -15.72
CA GLN A 512 0.15 -14.89 -15.06
C GLN A 512 0.23 -15.83 -13.86
N LEU A 513 1.29 -16.64 -13.81
CA LEU A 513 1.64 -17.49 -12.68
C LEU A 513 3.04 -17.12 -12.24
N ALA A 514 3.25 -16.92 -10.94
CA ALA A 514 4.55 -16.62 -10.37
C ALA A 514 4.79 -17.46 -9.11
N ALA A 515 6.02 -17.91 -8.93
CA ALA A 515 6.51 -18.53 -7.70
C ALA A 515 7.70 -17.72 -7.21
N TYR A 516 7.73 -17.37 -5.93
CA TYR A 516 8.76 -16.54 -5.33
C TYR A 516 9.31 -17.11 -4.03
N TYR A 517 10.57 -16.74 -3.74
CA TYR A 517 11.22 -16.96 -2.46
C TYR A 517 11.95 -15.67 -2.07
N MET A 518 11.59 -15.12 -0.91
CA MET A 518 12.21 -13.92 -0.35
C MET A 518 12.82 -14.25 1.01
N GLN A 519 14.00 -13.70 1.27
CA GLN A 519 14.65 -13.74 2.57
C GLN A 519 14.89 -12.31 3.03
N LYS A 520 14.50 -11.99 4.26
CA LYS A 520 14.69 -10.68 4.86
C LYS A 520 15.60 -10.79 6.07
N GLU A 521 16.55 -9.86 6.17
CA GLU A 521 17.56 -9.78 7.24
C GLU A 521 17.55 -8.40 7.89
N ASN A 522 18.11 -8.30 9.10
CA ASN A 522 18.17 -7.08 9.90
C ASN A 522 16.79 -6.45 10.16
N ILE A 523 15.74 -7.26 10.31
CA ILE A 523 14.39 -6.74 10.55
C ILE A 523 14.39 -5.96 11.85
N ILE A 524 13.87 -4.72 11.76
CA ILE A 524 13.74 -3.81 12.91
C ILE A 524 12.45 -4.14 13.67
N PHE A 525 12.58 -4.34 14.98
CA PHE A 525 11.46 -4.67 15.86
C PHE A 525 11.67 -4.12 17.27
N GLN A 526 10.62 -4.14 18.10
CA GLN A 526 10.76 -3.89 19.54
C GLN A 526 11.00 -5.20 20.27
N ASP A 527 12.09 -5.26 21.06
CA ASP A 527 12.40 -6.41 21.89
C ASP A 527 11.51 -6.51 23.16
N ALA A 528 11.70 -7.58 23.94
CA ALA A 528 10.94 -7.82 25.18
C ALA A 528 11.08 -6.68 26.20
N GLU A 529 12.17 -5.94 26.16
CA GLU A 529 12.44 -4.75 26.98
C GLU A 529 11.93 -3.45 26.33
N ARG A 530 11.25 -3.51 25.17
CA ARG A 530 10.74 -2.39 24.39
C ARG A 530 11.80 -1.48 23.77
N ARG A 531 12.98 -2.01 23.51
CA ARG A 531 14.02 -1.30 22.77
C ARG A 531 13.87 -1.57 21.28
N ASN A 532 14.10 -0.57 20.46
CA ASN A 532 14.19 -0.73 19.03
C ASN A 532 15.54 -1.37 18.68
N VAL A 533 15.50 -2.54 18.07
CA VAL A 533 16.67 -3.36 17.71
C VAL A 533 16.50 -3.90 16.28
N GLY A 534 17.62 -4.18 15.60
CA GLY A 534 17.69 -4.95 14.37
C GLY A 534 18.11 -6.38 14.65
N ASP A 535 18.35 -7.20 13.60
CA ASP A 535 18.87 -8.58 13.57
C ASP A 535 17.84 -9.72 13.50
N ALA A 536 16.54 -9.44 13.51
CA ALA A 536 15.57 -10.49 13.19
C ALA A 536 15.61 -10.86 11.70
N ARG A 537 15.16 -12.07 11.40
CA ARG A 537 15.10 -12.59 10.02
C ARG A 537 13.75 -13.23 9.74
N SER A 538 13.37 -13.23 8.47
CA SER A 538 12.16 -13.93 8.01
C SER A 538 12.33 -14.50 6.60
N ARG A 539 11.49 -15.48 6.29
CA ARG A 539 11.40 -16.12 4.96
C ARG A 539 9.98 -16.07 4.46
N HIS A 540 9.83 -15.64 3.21
CA HIS A 540 8.54 -15.53 2.55
C HIS A 540 8.59 -16.32 1.25
N ARG A 541 7.62 -17.21 1.02
CA ARG A 541 7.52 -17.99 -0.21
C ARG A 541 6.07 -18.19 -0.59
N GLY A 542 5.80 -18.14 -1.88
CA GLY A 542 4.43 -18.28 -2.33
C GLY A 542 4.31 -18.56 -3.81
N ILE A 543 3.07 -18.86 -4.20
CA ILE A 543 2.61 -18.97 -5.58
C ILE A 543 1.47 -17.98 -5.74
N GLU A 544 1.50 -17.22 -6.82
CA GLU A 544 0.49 -16.23 -7.20
C GLU A 544 -0.02 -16.56 -8.59
N TYR A 545 -1.31 -16.31 -8.81
CA TYR A 545 -1.92 -16.48 -10.11
C TYR A 545 -2.90 -15.36 -10.43
N SER A 546 -2.99 -15.03 -11.71
CA SER A 546 -4.04 -14.19 -12.31
C SER A 546 -4.47 -14.88 -13.60
N VAL A 547 -5.77 -14.99 -13.81
CA VAL A 547 -6.36 -15.55 -15.05
C VAL A 547 -7.56 -14.70 -15.42
N ASP A 548 -7.58 -14.21 -16.66
CA ASP A 548 -8.73 -13.56 -17.27
C ASP A 548 -9.17 -14.38 -18.47
N TRP A 549 -10.43 -14.82 -18.48
CA TRP A 549 -10.98 -15.72 -19.50
C TRP A 549 -12.35 -15.26 -19.99
N ARG A 550 -12.44 -14.80 -21.23
CA ARG A 550 -13.70 -14.54 -21.93
C ARG A 550 -14.18 -15.84 -22.60
N PHE A 551 -14.93 -16.65 -21.86
CA PHE A 551 -15.35 -17.98 -22.32
C PHE A 551 -16.58 -17.98 -23.23
N ALA A 552 -17.30 -16.86 -23.33
CA ALA A 552 -18.40 -16.66 -24.24
C ALA A 552 -18.51 -15.18 -24.61
N GLU A 553 -19.30 -14.85 -25.63
CA GLU A 553 -19.46 -13.47 -26.16
C GLU A 553 -19.81 -12.44 -25.07
N HIS A 554 -20.64 -12.84 -24.11
CA HIS A 554 -21.15 -11.97 -23.05
C HIS A 554 -20.64 -12.36 -21.64
N TRP A 555 -19.72 -13.32 -21.54
CA TRP A 555 -19.29 -13.83 -20.26
C TRP A 555 -17.78 -13.87 -20.13
N ALA A 556 -17.29 -13.35 -19.02
CA ALA A 556 -15.89 -13.43 -18.63
C ALA A 556 -15.76 -13.95 -17.20
N LEU A 557 -14.68 -14.66 -16.95
CA LEU A 557 -14.26 -15.10 -15.63
C LEU A 557 -12.87 -14.53 -15.37
N ALA A 558 -12.68 -13.85 -14.26
CA ALA A 558 -11.37 -13.45 -13.76
C ALA A 558 -11.11 -14.13 -12.41
N ALA A 559 -9.88 -14.57 -12.18
CA ALA A 559 -9.49 -15.19 -10.93
C ALA A 559 -8.06 -14.76 -10.57
N ASP A 560 -7.92 -14.17 -9.42
CA ASP A 560 -6.65 -13.76 -8.83
C ASP A 560 -6.48 -14.41 -7.47
N GLY A 561 -5.26 -14.81 -7.11
CA GLY A 561 -5.04 -15.37 -5.79
C GLY A 561 -3.59 -15.66 -5.47
N THR A 562 -3.36 -15.95 -4.21
CA THR A 562 -2.06 -16.31 -3.66
C THR A 562 -2.18 -17.46 -2.66
N TYR A 563 -1.16 -18.29 -2.62
CA TYR A 563 -0.88 -19.18 -1.51
C TYR A 563 0.54 -18.93 -1.04
N ALA A 564 0.72 -18.40 0.15
CA ALA A 564 2.01 -17.98 0.68
C ALA A 564 2.25 -18.46 2.11
N ARG A 565 3.52 -18.53 2.49
CA ARG A 565 3.95 -18.72 3.87
C ARG A 565 5.02 -17.71 4.21
N HIS A 566 4.77 -16.97 5.28
CA HIS A 566 5.68 -16.02 5.87
C HIS A 566 6.11 -16.58 7.23
N ARG A 567 7.42 -16.75 7.46
CA ARG A 567 7.92 -17.44 8.64
C ARG A 567 9.05 -16.67 9.30
N TYR A 568 9.08 -16.74 10.62
CA TYR A 568 10.25 -16.35 11.40
C TYR A 568 11.45 -17.25 11.05
N ASP A 569 12.64 -16.66 10.91
CA ASP A 569 13.91 -17.35 10.68
C ASP A 569 14.85 -17.04 11.84
N GLY A 570 14.62 -17.71 12.98
CA GLY A 570 15.29 -17.50 14.23
C GLY A 570 14.36 -17.14 15.38
N ASN A 571 14.91 -17.05 16.57
CA ASN A 571 14.19 -16.78 17.82
C ASN A 571 14.40 -15.33 18.27
N ALA A 572 13.89 -14.35 17.53
CA ALA A 572 13.94 -12.96 17.93
C ALA A 572 13.15 -12.75 19.25
N PRO A 573 13.69 -12.00 20.21
CA PRO A 573 13.02 -11.74 21.49
C PRO A 573 11.97 -10.63 21.33
N LEU A 574 10.90 -10.91 20.61
CA LEU A 574 9.86 -9.93 20.28
C LEU A 574 9.14 -9.43 21.53
N GLN A 575 8.68 -8.17 21.48
CA GLN A 575 7.88 -7.55 22.54
C GLN A 575 6.63 -8.38 22.84
N GLY A 576 6.32 -8.56 24.11
CA GLY A 576 5.15 -9.32 24.57
C GLY A 576 5.39 -10.82 24.71
N LEU A 577 6.52 -11.36 24.23
CA LEU A 577 6.86 -12.76 24.41
C LEU A 577 7.68 -12.98 25.69
N PRO A 578 7.44 -14.08 26.42
CA PRO A 578 8.33 -14.50 27.53
C PRO A 578 9.75 -14.74 27.01
N ALA A 579 10.75 -14.42 27.85
CA ALA A 579 12.15 -14.66 27.49
C ALA A 579 12.40 -16.15 27.18
N GLY A 580 13.05 -16.42 26.06
CA GLY A 580 13.37 -17.77 25.59
C GLY A 580 12.23 -18.47 24.84
N THR A 581 11.16 -17.77 24.50
CA THR A 581 10.12 -18.31 23.63
C THR A 581 10.70 -18.66 22.25
N GLY A 582 10.57 -19.93 21.84
CA GLY A 582 10.97 -20.38 20.51
C GLY A 582 9.90 -20.03 19.48
N ILE A 583 10.27 -19.27 18.46
CA ILE A 583 9.40 -18.91 17.33
C ILE A 583 10.02 -19.28 15.97
N ASP A 584 11.22 -19.83 15.96
CA ASP A 584 11.91 -20.24 14.73
C ASP A 584 11.07 -21.23 13.92
N GLY A 585 10.79 -20.87 12.66
CA GLY A 585 9.98 -21.66 11.74
C GLY A 585 8.47 -21.53 11.91
N ASN A 586 7.99 -20.79 12.93
CA ASN A 586 6.57 -20.45 13.06
C ASN A 586 6.11 -19.54 11.91
N ASP A 587 4.86 -19.64 11.54
CA ASP A 587 4.25 -18.68 10.63
C ASP A 587 4.17 -17.30 11.31
N MET A 588 4.47 -16.25 10.59
CA MET A 588 4.33 -14.89 11.09
C MET A 588 2.86 -14.55 11.29
N ASP A 589 2.56 -13.82 12.32
CA ASP A 589 1.21 -13.38 12.64
C ASP A 589 0.67 -12.37 11.61
N THR A 590 -0.65 -12.26 11.55
CA THR A 590 -1.39 -11.39 10.62
C THR A 590 -0.95 -11.59 9.16
N ALA A 591 -0.85 -12.86 8.76
CA ALA A 591 -0.39 -13.29 7.43
C ALA A 591 -1.24 -14.44 6.89
N PRO A 592 -2.36 -14.19 6.21
CA PRO A 592 -3.19 -15.24 5.62
C PRO A 592 -2.39 -16.10 4.64
N ARG A 593 -2.51 -17.44 4.77
CA ARG A 593 -1.83 -18.36 3.84
C ARG A 593 -2.45 -18.36 2.44
N ALA A 594 -3.75 -18.10 2.36
CA ALA A 594 -4.48 -18.10 1.10
C ALA A 594 -5.36 -16.86 1.01
N MET A 595 -5.31 -16.18 -0.12
CA MET A 595 -6.25 -15.11 -0.49
C MET A 595 -6.64 -15.31 -1.94
N ALA A 596 -7.91 -15.06 -2.28
CA ALA A 596 -8.39 -15.17 -3.64
C ALA A 596 -9.56 -14.22 -3.91
N SER A 597 -9.67 -13.78 -5.17
CA SER A 597 -10.83 -13.09 -5.73
C SER A 597 -11.22 -13.77 -7.03
N VAL A 598 -12.48 -14.21 -7.14
CA VAL A 598 -13.02 -14.80 -8.36
C VAL A 598 -14.23 -14.00 -8.82
N ARG A 599 -14.21 -13.53 -10.05
CA ARG A 599 -15.20 -12.62 -10.61
C ARG A 599 -15.83 -13.20 -11.85
N LEU A 600 -17.15 -13.37 -11.81
CA LEU A 600 -17.96 -13.72 -12.96
C LEU A 600 -18.63 -12.47 -13.51
N ARG A 601 -18.29 -12.07 -14.72
CA ARG A 601 -18.81 -10.89 -15.39
C ARG A 601 -19.77 -11.28 -16.52
N TRP A 602 -20.89 -10.60 -16.57
CA TRP A 602 -21.91 -10.73 -17.61
C TRP A 602 -22.15 -9.38 -18.29
N GLU A 603 -21.98 -9.34 -19.59
CA GLU A 603 -22.11 -8.16 -20.44
C GLU A 603 -23.19 -8.41 -21.50
N PRO A 604 -24.51 -8.42 -21.14
CA PRO A 604 -25.60 -8.79 -22.02
C PRO A 604 -25.81 -7.85 -23.22
N ARG A 605 -25.34 -6.62 -23.05
CA ARG A 605 -25.45 -5.54 -24.05
C ARG A 605 -24.25 -4.61 -23.89
N GLU A 606 -23.95 -3.87 -24.95
CA GLU A 606 -23.01 -2.77 -24.87
C GLU A 606 -23.40 -1.83 -23.71
N HIS A 607 -22.45 -1.40 -22.93
CA HIS A 607 -22.64 -0.51 -21.77
C HIS A 607 -23.48 -1.06 -20.60
N THR A 608 -23.66 -2.38 -20.50
CA THR A 608 -24.30 -3.01 -19.34
C THR A 608 -23.41 -4.11 -18.82
N THR A 609 -22.96 -3.99 -17.57
CA THR A 609 -22.08 -4.95 -16.90
C THR A 609 -22.68 -5.38 -15.57
N ALA A 610 -22.81 -6.68 -15.36
CA ALA A 610 -23.07 -7.27 -14.04
C ALA A 610 -21.87 -8.12 -13.64
N GLU A 611 -21.42 -7.99 -12.41
CA GLU A 611 -20.29 -8.75 -11.86
C GLU A 611 -20.67 -9.35 -10.51
N LEU A 612 -20.46 -10.65 -10.37
CA LEU A 612 -20.48 -11.36 -9.09
C LEU A 612 -19.04 -11.67 -8.69
N GLU A 613 -18.60 -11.17 -7.55
CA GLU A 613 -17.27 -11.37 -7.00
C GLU A 613 -17.34 -12.17 -5.71
N TRP A 614 -16.59 -13.25 -5.64
CA TRP A 614 -16.30 -14.00 -4.43
C TRP A 614 -14.88 -13.70 -3.98
N GLN A 615 -14.72 -13.34 -2.70
CA GLN A 615 -13.44 -13.10 -2.06
C GLN A 615 -13.24 -14.10 -0.92
N HIS A 616 -12.04 -14.61 -0.80
CA HIS A 616 -11.62 -15.55 0.23
C HIS A 616 -10.40 -14.99 0.96
N MET A 617 -10.48 -14.94 2.27
CA MET A 617 -9.34 -14.76 3.17
C MET A 617 -9.20 -16.01 4.04
N GLY A 618 -8.08 -16.69 3.93
CA GLY A 618 -7.80 -17.89 4.71
C GLY A 618 -7.40 -17.59 6.15
N ARG A 619 -7.40 -18.62 6.98
CA ARG A 619 -6.96 -18.58 8.38
C ARG A 619 -5.54 -18.04 8.53
N TYR A 620 -5.30 -17.27 9.59
CA TYR A 620 -3.98 -16.81 10.00
C TYR A 620 -3.83 -16.72 11.53
N PHE A 621 -2.59 -16.77 12.01
CA PHE A 621 -2.28 -16.63 13.43
C PHE A 621 -2.27 -15.15 13.83
N LEU A 622 -2.63 -14.89 15.10
CA LEU A 622 -2.78 -13.54 15.66
C LEU A 622 -1.56 -13.10 16.48
N GLU A 623 -0.63 -14.04 16.74
CA GLU A 623 0.58 -13.78 17.50
C GLU A 623 1.68 -14.83 17.16
N PRO A 624 2.96 -14.55 17.46
CA PRO A 624 4.09 -15.36 16.97
C PRO A 624 4.18 -16.79 17.51
N THR A 625 3.47 -17.13 18.60
CA THR A 625 3.50 -18.48 19.20
C THR A 625 2.49 -19.46 18.59
N GLU A 626 1.68 -19.00 17.62
CA GLU A 626 0.67 -19.80 16.93
C GLU A 626 -0.43 -20.40 17.84
N THR A 627 -0.68 -19.77 19.00
CA THR A 627 -1.70 -20.28 19.96
C THR A 627 -3.08 -19.69 19.75
N HIS A 628 -3.17 -18.56 19.05
CA HIS A 628 -4.42 -17.87 18.73
C HIS A 628 -4.48 -17.63 17.23
N ASP A 629 -5.67 -17.76 16.65
CA ASP A 629 -5.90 -17.56 15.23
C ASP A 629 -7.24 -16.92 14.93
N TYR A 630 -7.34 -16.41 13.72
CA TYR A 630 -8.57 -16.00 13.05
C TYR A 630 -8.88 -16.98 11.93
N GLU A 631 -10.09 -17.49 11.85
CA GLU A 631 -10.47 -18.53 10.88
C GLU A 631 -10.49 -18.04 9.43
N GLY A 632 -10.51 -16.72 9.20
CA GLY A 632 -10.70 -16.13 7.89
C GLY A 632 -12.18 -15.88 7.59
N HIS A 633 -12.49 -15.50 6.33
CA HIS A 633 -13.86 -15.22 5.90
C HIS A 633 -14.03 -15.35 4.39
N GLU A 634 -15.29 -15.39 3.98
CA GLU A 634 -15.69 -15.42 2.57
C GLU A 634 -16.75 -14.35 2.30
N LEU A 635 -16.48 -13.46 1.36
CA LEU A 635 -17.39 -12.38 1.00
C LEU A 635 -17.90 -12.57 -0.42
N LEU A 636 -19.17 -12.23 -0.62
CA LEU A 636 -19.80 -12.21 -1.92
C LEU A 636 -20.30 -10.79 -2.24
N HIS A 637 -19.92 -10.25 -3.39
CA HIS A 637 -20.32 -8.92 -3.83
C HIS A 637 -21.01 -9.00 -5.18
N LEU A 638 -22.07 -8.19 -5.36
CA LEU A 638 -22.77 -8.05 -6.62
C LEU A 638 -22.71 -6.59 -7.09
N ARG A 639 -22.30 -6.37 -8.32
CA ARG A 639 -22.24 -5.04 -8.95
C ARG A 639 -23.01 -5.05 -10.25
N LEU A 640 -23.78 -4.00 -10.47
CA LEU A 640 -24.49 -3.76 -11.72
C LEU A 640 -24.23 -2.32 -12.15
N ASN A 641 -23.71 -2.17 -13.36
CA ASN A 641 -23.44 -0.87 -13.99
C ASN A 641 -24.13 -0.81 -15.33
N GLN A 642 -24.83 0.31 -15.61
CA GLN A 642 -25.50 0.52 -16.87
C GLN A 642 -25.42 1.99 -17.31
N GLN A 643 -24.99 2.21 -18.53
CA GLN A 643 -25.12 3.49 -19.21
C GLN A 643 -26.47 3.55 -19.93
N LEU A 644 -27.35 4.45 -19.49
CA LEU A 644 -28.70 4.63 -20.04
C LEU A 644 -28.69 5.41 -21.34
N SER A 645 -27.77 6.36 -21.46
CA SER A 645 -27.57 7.20 -22.65
C SER A 645 -26.10 7.68 -22.67
N ARG A 646 -25.70 8.38 -23.72
CA ARG A 646 -24.37 9.01 -23.78
C ARG A 646 -24.07 9.95 -22.61
N HIS A 647 -25.07 10.42 -21.88
CA HIS A 647 -24.93 11.40 -20.81
C HIS A 647 -25.24 10.84 -19.41
N PHE A 648 -25.98 9.74 -19.30
CA PHE A 648 -26.46 9.25 -18.00
C PHE A 648 -26.11 7.78 -17.79
N SER A 649 -25.57 7.49 -16.61
CA SER A 649 -25.33 6.15 -16.12
C SER A 649 -25.88 5.99 -14.71
N TRP A 650 -26.09 4.74 -14.31
CA TRP A 650 -26.36 4.37 -12.92
C TRP A 650 -25.63 3.08 -12.58
N SER A 651 -25.35 2.89 -11.30
CA SER A 651 -24.86 1.61 -10.80
C SER A 651 -25.45 1.28 -9.44
N VAL A 652 -25.49 -0.02 -9.16
CA VAL A 652 -25.86 -0.58 -7.85
C VAL A 652 -24.78 -1.54 -7.41
N ARG A 653 -24.35 -1.40 -6.17
CA ARG A 653 -23.37 -2.31 -5.56
C ARG A 653 -23.97 -2.87 -4.26
N LEU A 654 -23.98 -4.18 -4.15
CA LEU A 654 -24.28 -4.93 -2.93
C LEU A 654 -22.99 -5.58 -2.46
N THR A 655 -22.42 -5.04 -1.39
CA THR A 655 -21.24 -5.61 -0.74
C THR A 655 -21.67 -6.56 0.37
N ASN A 656 -20.87 -7.59 0.64
CA ASN A 656 -21.17 -8.62 1.64
C ASN A 656 -22.62 -9.17 1.51
N LEU A 657 -22.95 -9.69 0.32
CA LEU A 657 -24.31 -10.15 -0.03
C LEU A 657 -24.85 -11.20 0.93
N THR A 658 -24.00 -12.04 1.48
CA THR A 658 -24.32 -13.11 2.43
C THR A 658 -24.52 -12.62 3.85
N ASP A 659 -24.18 -11.37 4.16
CA ASP A 659 -24.21 -10.77 5.49
C ASP A 659 -23.28 -11.50 6.47
N GLU A 660 -22.10 -11.87 5.99
CA GLU A 660 -21.06 -12.53 6.77
C GLU A 660 -20.59 -11.61 7.91
N GLN A 661 -20.46 -12.15 9.11
CA GLN A 661 -19.85 -11.46 10.25
C GLN A 661 -18.36 -11.76 10.24
N TYR A 662 -17.54 -10.76 10.01
CA TYR A 662 -16.09 -10.94 9.81
C TYR A 662 -15.30 -9.77 10.39
N ALA A 663 -14.00 -9.96 10.49
CA ALA A 663 -13.05 -8.90 10.80
C ALA A 663 -12.18 -8.57 9.59
N ASP A 664 -12.05 -7.29 9.25
CA ASP A 664 -11.09 -6.79 8.27
C ASP A 664 -9.64 -7.05 8.71
N ARG A 665 -9.41 -7.03 10.03
CA ARG A 665 -8.16 -7.42 10.68
C ARG A 665 -8.43 -7.95 12.08
N ALA A 666 -7.66 -8.96 12.48
CA ALA A 666 -7.60 -9.45 13.85
C ALA A 666 -6.15 -9.55 14.31
N ASP A 667 -5.89 -9.29 15.57
CA ASP A 667 -4.62 -9.53 16.24
C ASP A 667 -4.84 -9.94 17.71
N PHE A 668 -3.79 -10.45 18.37
CA PHE A 668 -3.81 -10.78 19.80
C PHE A 668 -2.73 -9.97 20.50
N ALA A 669 -3.12 -9.07 21.37
CA ALA A 669 -2.18 -8.25 22.12
C ALA A 669 -2.72 -7.90 23.51
N PHE A 670 -1.82 -7.69 24.45
CA PHE A 670 -2.13 -7.41 25.87
C PHE A 670 -2.97 -8.50 26.55
N GLY A 671 -2.95 -9.72 26.02
CA GLY A 671 -3.69 -10.86 26.56
C GLY A 671 -5.12 -11.03 26.06
N ASP A 672 -5.53 -10.25 25.04
CA ASP A 672 -6.87 -10.27 24.47
C ASP A 672 -6.89 -10.36 22.95
N TYR A 673 -7.94 -10.96 22.41
CA TYR A 673 -8.28 -10.87 20.98
C TYR A 673 -8.80 -9.47 20.66
N ARG A 674 -8.37 -8.92 19.52
CA ARG A 674 -8.77 -7.61 19.03
C ARG A 674 -9.18 -7.71 17.58
N TYR A 675 -10.39 -7.21 17.26
CA TYR A 675 -10.96 -7.29 15.92
C TYR A 675 -11.34 -5.91 15.39
N PHE A 676 -10.89 -5.58 14.19
CA PHE A 676 -11.42 -4.49 13.39
C PHE A 676 -12.59 -5.06 12.60
N ILE A 677 -13.78 -4.66 12.96
CA ILE A 677 -15.02 -5.27 12.47
C ILE A 677 -15.24 -4.92 11.00
N GLY A 678 -15.49 -5.93 10.18
CA GLY A 678 -15.90 -5.78 8.80
C GLY A 678 -17.33 -5.25 8.66
N GLU A 679 -17.62 -4.55 7.58
CA GLU A 679 -18.93 -3.96 7.33
C GLU A 679 -19.97 -5.04 6.98
N PRO A 680 -21.22 -4.93 7.49
CA PRO A 680 -22.31 -5.83 7.14
C PRO A 680 -22.73 -5.65 5.68
N ARG A 681 -23.72 -6.43 5.24
CA ARG A 681 -24.30 -6.26 3.91
C ARG A 681 -24.73 -4.81 3.67
N SER A 682 -24.17 -4.21 2.64
CA SER A 682 -24.32 -2.80 2.34
C SER A 682 -24.74 -2.57 0.89
N LEU A 683 -25.66 -1.61 0.70
CA LEU A 683 -26.18 -1.22 -0.61
C LEU A 683 -25.72 0.20 -0.94
N PHE A 684 -25.04 0.37 -2.09
CA PHE A 684 -24.68 1.66 -2.65
C PHE A 684 -25.37 1.86 -3.99
N VAL A 685 -25.79 3.09 -4.25
CA VAL A 685 -26.39 3.53 -5.53
C VAL A 685 -25.66 4.73 -6.05
N ASP A 686 -25.27 4.66 -7.31
CA ASP A 686 -24.58 5.75 -7.99
C ASP A 686 -25.42 6.26 -9.17
N ILE A 687 -25.41 7.57 -9.38
CA ILE A 687 -25.97 8.25 -10.56
C ILE A 687 -24.85 9.07 -11.18
N GLY A 688 -24.55 8.79 -12.43
CA GLY A 688 -23.51 9.48 -13.20
C GLY A 688 -24.10 10.33 -14.32
N TRP A 689 -23.49 11.48 -14.51
CA TRP A 689 -23.69 12.35 -15.66
C TRP A 689 -22.35 12.64 -16.33
N GLN A 690 -22.32 12.64 -17.67
CA GLN A 690 -21.16 12.98 -18.48
C GLN A 690 -21.59 13.87 -19.66
N LEU A 691 -20.75 14.85 -20.04
CA LEU A 691 -20.99 15.78 -21.15
C LEU A 691 -21.00 15.09 -22.51
#